data_d085854470665571b84ea4bd5dac07f8
#
_entry.id   d085854470665571b84ea4bd5dac07f8
#
_cell.length_a   1.000
_cell.length_b   1.000
_cell.length_c   1.000
_cell.angle_alpha   90.00
_cell.angle_beta   90.00
_cell.angle_gamma   90.00
#
_symmetry.space_group_name_H-M   'P 1'
#
loop_
_entity.id
_entity.type
_entity.pdbx_description
1 polymer ?
#
loop_
_entity_poly.entity_id
_entity_poly.type
_entity_poly.pdbx_seq_one_letter_code
_entity_poly.pdbx_strand_id
1 'polypeptide(L)'
;IGTLTNSGTIGGTGSTKGILNVIDGTIASLNNNSGGLIRGGSTGIVNNGAIGVLSNNGTILAGQYGYAIYNAPGGSITTLNNGGNISAGASGIDNGGSIGTLTNSGTISGGDYALRNESGATLGPIANSGVIAGVIRNEASQNLTINGGSGATFGTLTGYTNGSIGGIGTITNTASSVVFGSGNLLLNDNINVGSNAVNNTGATLQVNAPMSITGNYNQGASATLLSGVNSAAVTNGVLADTGYGRLVVSGSATIAAGAAVGLKSLGYAFAPGQRFVVVDASSSGTNYNEGSLRYSASGFAGSITGQNVTADGRSDLVLTLGALSPSSPATGPATIPNSIAALAGLSNYTGISPALLNLFNAGQALNLGSSAEANRAGAQLSPVQHVSATDAAAAPIFDVLKLVSYRNDSLRLAQADGGNGSGIATGEGTLDSAVWAQPFGGHASQNMRGQVDGYGANYGGLLIGGDTAVSERWRAGAVFSYSNTLVTGRDNSSGDSTRVNAYGLTGYASYIGQTWYANLLAGVVGQKYDTRRSISFTGFSGVADGKFNGQQYVARAEGGYPLAVGSTTVTPLASLTYSRLHQNGYTESGGNGAALAVDAAHATSVRSSLGVKIEQGFETGFGKLVPEVQLQWLHEFNHDRVVTGASYAADPTGQTVFSTVGATPVRDLADLALGVTLLRANNLSVMLRYELQLAPGFVSQTGSLRLRQLF
;
A
#
# COMPACT_ATOMS: atom_id res chain seq x y z
N ILE A 1 -29.63 51.33 -33.19
CA ILE A 1 -30.29 50.64 -32.05
C ILE A 1 -29.54 50.96 -30.78
N GLY A 2 -30.20 51.55 -29.75
CA GLY A 2 -29.59 51.80 -28.44
C GLY A 2 -29.29 50.49 -27.74
N THR A 3 -30.32 49.71 -27.41
CA THR A 3 -30.21 48.43 -26.74
C THR A 3 -31.09 47.38 -27.40
N LEU A 4 -30.54 46.22 -27.67
CA LEU A 4 -31.27 45.02 -28.08
C LEU A 4 -31.10 43.94 -26.97
N THR A 5 -32.21 43.55 -26.35
CA THR A 5 -32.19 42.53 -25.29
C THR A 5 -33.01 41.32 -25.72
N ASN A 6 -32.41 40.12 -25.60
CA ASN A 6 -33.07 38.85 -25.86
C ASN A 6 -33.15 38.01 -24.59
N SER A 7 -34.37 37.64 -24.19
CA SER A 7 -34.63 36.65 -23.13
C SER A 7 -35.43 35.45 -23.65
N GLY A 8 -35.69 35.39 -24.96
CA GLY A 8 -36.40 34.34 -25.65
C GLY A 8 -35.56 33.78 -26.80
N THR A 9 -36.17 33.57 -27.98
CA THR A 9 -35.49 33.06 -29.16
C THR A 9 -35.50 34.08 -30.30
N ILE A 10 -34.34 34.41 -30.83
CA ILE A 10 -34.17 35.16 -32.08
C ILE A 10 -33.64 34.22 -33.16
N GLY A 11 -34.35 34.12 -34.28
CA GLY A 11 -34.02 33.26 -35.42
C GLY A 11 -34.55 31.84 -35.26
N GLY A 12 -34.09 30.93 -36.11
CA GLY A 12 -34.51 29.53 -36.15
C GLY A 12 -33.68 28.70 -37.11
N THR A 13 -33.94 27.38 -37.19
CA THR A 13 -33.21 26.47 -38.06
C THR A 13 -33.34 26.75 -39.57
N GLY A 14 -34.46 27.39 -39.96
CA GLY A 14 -34.69 27.85 -41.34
C GLY A 14 -34.15 29.24 -41.64
N SER A 15 -33.77 30.03 -40.62
CA SER A 15 -33.22 31.38 -40.80
C SER A 15 -31.74 31.29 -41.16
N THR A 16 -31.31 31.97 -42.22
CA THR A 16 -29.89 32.01 -42.60
C THR A 16 -29.05 32.75 -41.52
N LYS A 17 -29.60 33.78 -40.92
CA LYS A 17 -28.94 34.61 -39.88
C LYS A 17 -29.93 34.84 -38.72
N GLY A 18 -29.42 34.83 -37.47
CA GLY A 18 -30.20 35.23 -36.29
C GLY A 18 -30.32 36.78 -36.22
N ILE A 19 -29.18 37.46 -36.15
CA ILE A 19 -29.07 38.92 -36.16
C ILE A 19 -28.11 39.32 -37.28
N LEU A 20 -28.48 40.38 -38.02
CA LEU A 20 -27.65 41.07 -39.01
C LEU A 20 -27.54 42.54 -38.64
N ASN A 21 -26.36 43.02 -38.24
CA ASN A 21 -26.01 44.40 -38.16
C ASN A 21 -25.35 44.81 -39.49
N VAL A 22 -26.04 45.65 -40.27
CA VAL A 22 -25.60 46.04 -41.63
C VAL A 22 -24.47 47.06 -41.57
N ILE A 23 -23.82 47.33 -42.74
CA ILE A 23 -22.84 48.37 -42.86
C ILE A 23 -23.44 49.70 -42.37
N ASP A 24 -22.64 50.51 -41.65
CA ASP A 24 -23.04 51.74 -40.96
C ASP A 24 -24.09 51.57 -39.88
N GLY A 25 -24.57 50.32 -39.65
CA GLY A 25 -25.45 50.01 -38.54
C GLY A 25 -24.78 50.10 -37.19
N THR A 26 -25.42 50.70 -36.21
CA THR A 26 -24.90 50.80 -34.85
C THR A 26 -25.84 50.16 -33.85
N ILE A 27 -25.35 49.25 -33.04
CA ILE A 27 -26.01 48.68 -31.86
C ILE A 27 -25.15 49.04 -30.64
N ALA A 28 -25.64 49.96 -29.78
CA ALA A 28 -24.86 50.37 -28.63
C ALA A 28 -24.68 49.22 -27.63
N SER A 29 -25.74 48.41 -27.40
CA SER A 29 -25.68 47.22 -26.56
C SER A 29 -26.57 46.11 -27.10
N LEU A 30 -25.99 44.90 -27.21
CA LEU A 30 -26.70 43.66 -27.55
C LEU A 30 -26.54 42.69 -26.38
N ASN A 31 -27.67 42.40 -25.70
CA ASN A 31 -27.68 41.56 -24.52
C ASN A 31 -28.50 40.31 -24.79
N ASN A 32 -27.85 39.14 -24.80
CA ASN A 32 -28.52 37.84 -24.80
C ASN A 32 -28.50 37.28 -23.35
N ASN A 33 -29.64 37.44 -22.68
CA ASN A 33 -29.77 37.08 -21.26
C ASN A 33 -29.74 35.56 -21.03
N SER A 34 -29.61 35.14 -19.77
CA SER A 34 -29.72 33.73 -19.39
C SER A 34 -31.05 33.14 -19.89
N GLY A 35 -31.01 31.99 -20.54
CA GLY A 35 -32.11 31.36 -21.23
C GLY A 35 -32.41 31.90 -22.63
N GLY A 36 -31.84 33.05 -23.03
CA GLY A 36 -31.97 33.60 -24.38
C GLY A 36 -31.21 32.77 -25.42
N LEU A 37 -31.82 32.56 -26.59
CA LEU A 37 -31.22 31.86 -27.73
C LEU A 37 -31.19 32.81 -28.93
N ILE A 38 -29.99 33.02 -29.48
CA ILE A 38 -29.78 33.65 -30.78
C ILE A 38 -29.28 32.57 -31.73
N ARG A 39 -30.05 32.26 -32.79
CA ARG A 39 -29.74 31.16 -33.68
C ARG A 39 -29.90 31.53 -35.14
N GLY A 40 -28.92 31.09 -35.95
CA GLY A 40 -29.02 31.08 -37.42
C GLY A 40 -28.65 29.73 -38.01
N GLY A 41 -29.19 29.39 -39.16
CA GLY A 41 -28.78 28.19 -39.91
C GLY A 41 -27.32 28.28 -40.40
N SER A 42 -26.94 29.47 -40.90
CA SER A 42 -25.56 29.75 -41.31
C SER A 42 -24.81 30.64 -40.30
N THR A 43 -25.48 31.62 -39.65
CA THR A 43 -24.78 32.53 -38.74
C THR A 43 -25.71 33.01 -37.64
N GLY A 44 -25.25 32.90 -36.37
CA GLY A 44 -26.00 33.43 -35.22
C GLY A 44 -26.07 34.96 -35.27
N ILE A 45 -24.91 35.63 -35.29
CA ILE A 45 -24.78 37.09 -35.37
C ILE A 45 -23.78 37.45 -36.50
N VAL A 46 -24.21 38.25 -37.46
CA VAL A 46 -23.37 38.91 -38.45
C VAL A 46 -23.24 40.39 -38.11
N ASN A 47 -22.03 40.89 -37.93
CA ASN A 47 -21.73 42.29 -37.70
C ASN A 47 -20.90 42.88 -38.84
N ASN A 48 -21.53 43.73 -39.69
CA ASN A 48 -20.84 44.49 -40.69
C ASN A 48 -20.68 45.98 -40.29
N GLY A 49 -21.29 46.38 -39.15
CA GLY A 49 -21.27 47.74 -38.61
C GLY A 49 -20.60 47.82 -37.23
N ALA A 50 -21.14 48.59 -36.33
CA ALA A 50 -20.59 48.77 -34.98
C ALA A 50 -21.49 48.16 -33.92
N ILE A 51 -20.92 47.35 -33.04
CA ILE A 51 -21.55 46.90 -31.78
C ILE A 51 -20.70 47.44 -30.63
N GLY A 52 -21.27 48.27 -29.74
CA GLY A 52 -20.54 48.77 -28.56
C GLY A 52 -20.24 47.65 -27.57
N VAL A 53 -21.30 47.06 -27.03
CA VAL A 53 -21.16 45.89 -26.11
C VAL A 53 -22.02 44.76 -26.61
N LEU A 54 -21.43 43.57 -26.76
CA LEU A 54 -22.12 42.30 -26.95
C LEU A 54 -21.94 41.46 -25.69
N SER A 55 -23.05 41.21 -24.97
CA SER A 55 -23.06 40.39 -23.76
C SER A 55 -23.92 39.15 -23.99
N ASN A 56 -23.30 37.97 -23.87
CA ASN A 56 -23.98 36.67 -23.98
C ASN A 56 -23.97 35.93 -22.65
N ASN A 57 -25.09 35.84 -21.98
CA ASN A 57 -25.32 34.94 -20.82
C ASN A 57 -26.25 33.77 -21.17
N GLY A 58 -26.76 33.73 -22.40
CA GLY A 58 -27.56 32.67 -22.98
C GLY A 58 -26.74 31.81 -23.96
N THR A 59 -27.37 31.50 -25.10
CA THR A 59 -26.73 30.71 -26.16
C THR A 59 -26.74 31.48 -27.47
N ILE A 60 -25.60 31.58 -28.14
CA ILE A 60 -25.47 32.00 -29.52
C ILE A 60 -25.02 30.78 -30.34
N LEU A 61 -25.85 30.37 -31.32
CA LEU A 61 -25.68 29.10 -32.01
C LEU A 61 -25.79 29.27 -33.52
N ALA A 62 -24.94 28.52 -34.27
CA ALA A 62 -25.10 28.34 -35.71
C ALA A 62 -25.10 26.87 -36.11
N GLY A 63 -25.51 26.58 -37.36
CA GLY A 63 -25.52 25.22 -37.91
C GLY A 63 -24.15 24.63 -38.16
N GLN A 64 -24.14 23.43 -38.77
CA GLN A 64 -22.94 22.60 -38.95
C GLN A 64 -21.81 23.32 -39.71
N TYR A 65 -22.10 24.14 -40.67
CA TYR A 65 -21.10 24.90 -41.46
C TYR A 65 -21.16 26.39 -41.18
N GLY A 66 -21.70 26.77 -40.04
CA GLY A 66 -21.98 28.15 -39.68
C GLY A 66 -21.05 28.76 -38.68
N TYR A 67 -21.21 30.05 -38.45
CA TYR A 67 -20.49 30.87 -37.48
C TYR A 67 -21.45 31.34 -36.38
N ALA A 68 -21.12 31.11 -35.11
CA ALA A 68 -21.96 31.64 -34.06
C ALA A 68 -21.91 33.19 -34.05
N ILE A 69 -20.70 33.77 -34.15
CA ILE A 69 -20.50 35.22 -34.36
C ILE A 69 -19.52 35.38 -35.52
N TYR A 70 -19.94 36.12 -36.56
CA TYR A 70 -19.13 36.59 -37.67
C TYR A 70 -19.03 38.12 -37.60
N ASN A 71 -17.85 38.64 -37.21
CA ASN A 71 -17.56 40.05 -37.29
C ASN A 71 -16.81 40.33 -38.61
N ALA A 72 -17.52 40.82 -39.60
CA ALA A 72 -17.05 40.95 -40.98
C ALA A 72 -15.93 42.01 -41.10
N PRO A 73 -15.14 42.01 -42.20
CA PRO A 73 -14.21 43.09 -42.49
C PRO A 73 -14.87 44.45 -42.44
N GLY A 74 -14.31 45.39 -41.65
CA GLY A 74 -14.89 46.69 -41.36
C GLY A 74 -15.88 46.72 -40.18
N GLY A 75 -16.37 45.57 -39.75
CA GLY A 75 -17.20 45.47 -38.53
C GLY A 75 -16.37 45.72 -37.26
N SER A 76 -17.00 46.31 -36.25
CA SER A 76 -16.37 46.51 -34.96
C SER A 76 -17.22 46.05 -33.80
N ILE A 77 -16.64 45.34 -32.85
CA ILE A 77 -17.22 45.01 -31.54
C ILE A 77 -16.25 45.56 -30.48
N THR A 78 -16.71 46.63 -29.76
CA THR A 78 -15.78 47.23 -28.78
C THR A 78 -15.53 46.27 -27.60
N THR A 79 -16.59 45.65 -27.10
CA THR A 79 -16.47 44.65 -25.99
C THR A 79 -17.36 43.45 -26.26
N LEU A 80 -16.80 42.26 -26.18
CA LEU A 80 -17.52 40.98 -26.23
C LEU A 80 -17.37 40.25 -24.90
N ASN A 81 -18.51 40.09 -24.21
CA ASN A 81 -18.57 39.39 -22.95
C ASN A 81 -19.36 38.08 -23.11
N ASN A 82 -18.75 36.94 -22.86
CA ASN A 82 -19.45 35.66 -22.89
C ASN A 82 -19.45 34.99 -21.49
N GLY A 83 -20.62 34.96 -20.86
CA GLY A 83 -20.89 34.17 -19.65
C GLY A 83 -21.71 32.91 -19.92
N GLY A 84 -22.20 32.77 -21.19
CA GLY A 84 -23.01 31.63 -21.62
C GLY A 84 -22.29 30.72 -22.62
N ASN A 85 -23.00 30.32 -23.69
CA ASN A 85 -22.46 29.45 -24.70
C ASN A 85 -22.42 30.12 -26.08
N ILE A 86 -21.27 30.13 -26.74
CA ILE A 86 -21.08 30.51 -28.14
C ILE A 86 -20.58 29.27 -28.86
N SER A 87 -21.40 28.70 -29.77
CA SER A 87 -21.09 27.43 -30.40
C SER A 87 -21.54 27.35 -31.86
N ALA A 88 -20.71 26.78 -32.72
CA ALA A 88 -21.09 26.51 -34.10
C ALA A 88 -20.35 25.28 -34.65
N GLY A 89 -20.91 24.76 -35.76
CA GLY A 89 -20.25 23.62 -36.41
C GLY A 89 -18.96 24.00 -37.13
N ALA A 90 -18.82 25.22 -37.67
CA ALA A 90 -17.58 25.75 -38.21
C ALA A 90 -16.87 26.61 -37.15
N SER A 91 -17.25 27.87 -36.94
CA SER A 91 -16.51 28.76 -36.03
C SER A 91 -17.40 29.30 -34.91
N GLY A 92 -16.92 29.22 -33.68
CA GLY A 92 -17.53 29.95 -32.54
C GLY A 92 -17.50 31.45 -32.77
N ILE A 93 -16.32 32.01 -32.95
CA ILE A 93 -16.10 33.40 -33.30
C ILE A 93 -15.18 33.47 -34.51
N ASP A 94 -15.63 34.17 -35.58
CA ASP A 94 -14.81 34.48 -36.75
C ASP A 94 -14.74 36.02 -36.87
N ASN A 95 -13.50 36.55 -36.68
CA ASN A 95 -13.25 37.99 -36.69
C ASN A 95 -12.45 38.42 -37.91
N GLY A 96 -13.11 39.08 -38.87
CA GLY A 96 -12.51 39.74 -40.00
C GLY A 96 -12.33 41.25 -39.80
N GLY A 97 -12.92 41.80 -38.73
CA GLY A 97 -12.92 43.22 -38.39
C GLY A 97 -12.12 43.53 -37.11
N SER A 98 -12.74 44.22 -36.16
CA SER A 98 -12.08 44.52 -34.88
C SER A 98 -12.93 44.07 -33.69
N ILE A 99 -12.29 43.37 -32.75
CA ILE A 99 -12.80 43.08 -31.41
C ILE A 99 -11.85 43.71 -30.39
N GLY A 100 -12.35 44.74 -29.65
CA GLY A 100 -11.48 45.49 -28.72
C GLY A 100 -11.08 44.68 -27.50
N THR A 101 -12.05 44.02 -26.84
CA THR A 101 -11.80 43.09 -25.71
C THR A 101 -12.74 41.89 -25.82
N LEU A 102 -12.22 40.70 -25.48
CA LEU A 102 -12.99 39.46 -25.36
C LEU A 102 -12.88 38.93 -23.94
N THR A 103 -13.96 38.89 -23.20
CA THR A 103 -14.03 38.25 -21.88
C THR A 103 -14.89 36.99 -21.97
N ASN A 104 -14.31 35.86 -21.58
CA ASN A 104 -15.01 34.58 -21.56
C ASN A 104 -14.98 33.96 -20.17
N SER A 105 -16.14 33.87 -19.54
CA SER A 105 -16.36 33.06 -18.30
C SER A 105 -17.26 31.86 -18.56
N GLY A 106 -17.82 31.75 -19.77
CA GLY A 106 -18.64 30.64 -20.25
C GLY A 106 -17.85 29.71 -21.18
N THR A 107 -18.50 29.28 -22.28
CA THR A 107 -17.88 28.39 -23.27
C THR A 107 -17.92 29.05 -24.66
N ILE A 108 -16.78 28.99 -25.34
CA ILE A 108 -16.67 29.30 -26.78
C ILE A 108 -16.18 28.03 -27.47
N SER A 109 -16.93 27.51 -28.46
CA SER A 109 -16.59 26.30 -29.17
C SER A 109 -16.89 26.34 -30.65
N GLY A 110 -16.10 25.60 -31.44
CA GLY A 110 -16.36 25.47 -32.88
C GLY A 110 -15.66 24.23 -33.45
N GLY A 111 -16.32 23.61 -34.45
CA GLY A 111 -15.81 22.38 -35.07
C GLY A 111 -14.52 22.61 -35.84
N ASP A 112 -14.41 23.68 -36.60
CA ASP A 112 -13.19 24.08 -37.28
C ASP A 112 -12.36 25.02 -36.42
N TYR A 113 -13.00 26.07 -35.85
CA TYR A 113 -12.34 27.06 -34.99
C TYR A 113 -13.22 27.44 -33.81
N ALA A 114 -12.65 27.39 -32.60
CA ALA A 114 -13.30 28.09 -31.48
C ALA A 114 -13.25 29.61 -31.70
N LEU A 115 -12.06 30.09 -32.15
CA LEU A 115 -11.80 31.49 -32.43
C LEU A 115 -10.87 31.59 -33.64
N ARG A 116 -11.31 32.31 -34.68
CA ARG A 116 -10.47 32.71 -35.81
C ARG A 116 -10.35 34.22 -35.85
N ASN A 117 -9.16 34.76 -35.97
CA ASN A 117 -8.88 36.16 -36.23
C ASN A 117 -8.15 36.26 -37.57
N GLU A 118 -8.86 36.79 -38.58
CA GLU A 118 -8.38 36.82 -39.98
C GLU A 118 -7.22 37.80 -40.18
N SER A 119 -6.54 37.64 -41.34
CA SER A 119 -5.49 38.58 -41.73
C SER A 119 -6.04 40.00 -41.86
N GLY A 120 -5.36 40.97 -41.25
CA GLY A 120 -5.76 42.37 -41.19
C GLY A 120 -6.81 42.70 -40.13
N ALA A 121 -7.40 41.71 -39.48
CA ALA A 121 -8.32 41.92 -38.35
C ALA A 121 -7.53 42.31 -37.07
N THR A 122 -8.25 42.92 -36.12
CA THR A 122 -7.67 43.22 -34.81
C THR A 122 -8.44 42.49 -33.70
N LEU A 123 -7.71 41.86 -32.81
CA LEU A 123 -8.25 41.22 -31.62
C LEU A 123 -7.45 41.69 -30.39
N GLY A 124 -8.15 42.35 -29.48
CA GLY A 124 -7.56 42.75 -28.21
C GLY A 124 -7.32 41.56 -27.27
N PRO A 125 -6.84 41.81 -26.06
CA PRO A 125 -6.57 40.75 -25.12
C PRO A 125 -7.82 39.94 -24.79
N ILE A 126 -7.67 38.63 -24.75
CA ILE A 126 -8.69 37.67 -24.32
C ILE A 126 -8.53 37.46 -22.81
N ALA A 127 -9.58 37.70 -22.05
CA ALA A 127 -9.69 37.34 -20.64
C ALA A 127 -10.52 36.03 -20.52
N ASN A 128 -9.85 34.88 -20.34
CA ASN A 128 -10.53 33.59 -20.28
C ASN A 128 -10.49 32.99 -18.86
N SER A 129 -11.63 32.99 -18.19
CA SER A 129 -11.84 32.23 -16.95
C SER A 129 -12.77 31.02 -17.14
N GLY A 130 -13.31 30.84 -18.36
CA GLY A 130 -14.13 29.74 -18.78
C GLY A 130 -13.40 28.75 -19.69
N VAL A 131 -14.07 28.27 -20.73
CA VAL A 131 -13.54 27.28 -21.66
C VAL A 131 -13.53 27.83 -23.09
N ILE A 132 -12.38 27.74 -23.77
CA ILE A 132 -12.26 27.90 -25.22
C ILE A 132 -11.91 26.52 -25.79
N ALA A 133 -12.83 25.93 -26.56
CA ALA A 133 -12.71 24.55 -27.04
C ALA A 133 -12.73 24.47 -28.57
N GLY A 134 -11.63 24.03 -29.15
CA GLY A 134 -11.41 23.94 -30.59
C GLY A 134 -10.17 24.72 -31.01
N VAL A 135 -9.92 24.82 -32.34
CA VAL A 135 -8.74 25.51 -32.84
C VAL A 135 -8.87 27.03 -32.57
N ILE A 136 -7.81 27.60 -32.00
CA ILE A 136 -7.64 29.06 -31.93
C ILE A 136 -6.63 29.44 -33.03
N ARG A 137 -7.04 30.26 -33.99
CA ARG A 137 -6.21 30.69 -35.11
C ARG A 137 -6.14 32.20 -35.21
N ASN A 138 -4.95 32.74 -35.10
CA ASN A 138 -4.67 34.14 -35.37
C ASN A 138 -3.83 34.25 -36.64
N GLU A 139 -4.35 34.92 -37.66
CA GLU A 139 -3.68 35.22 -38.94
C GLU A 139 -3.18 36.65 -39.00
N ALA A 140 -3.53 37.47 -38.02
CA ALA A 140 -3.11 38.88 -37.96
C ALA A 140 -1.65 38.97 -37.42
N SER A 141 -0.99 40.10 -37.76
CA SER A 141 0.40 40.34 -37.34
C SER A 141 0.55 40.81 -35.90
N GLN A 142 -0.53 41.04 -35.18
CA GLN A 142 -0.48 41.38 -33.76
C GLN A 142 -0.44 40.12 -32.88
N ASN A 143 0.20 40.25 -31.74
CA ASN A 143 0.29 39.13 -30.78
C ASN A 143 -1.09 38.67 -30.31
N LEU A 144 -1.26 37.37 -30.21
CA LEU A 144 -2.46 36.77 -29.57
C LEU A 144 -2.20 36.74 -28.06
N THR A 145 -2.88 37.62 -27.33
CA THR A 145 -2.74 37.72 -25.87
C THR A 145 -3.90 37.03 -25.17
N ILE A 146 -3.64 36.07 -24.28
CA ILE A 146 -4.63 35.34 -23.49
C ILE A 146 -4.27 35.47 -22.01
N ASN A 147 -5.21 35.99 -21.22
CA ASN A 147 -5.14 36.05 -19.76
C ASN A 147 -6.09 35.00 -19.17
N GLY A 148 -5.70 34.42 -18.05
CA GLY A 148 -6.45 33.37 -17.38
C GLY A 148 -7.40 33.86 -16.29
N GLY A 149 -7.95 32.91 -15.55
CA GLY A 149 -8.80 33.15 -14.39
C GLY A 149 -8.02 33.62 -13.17
N SER A 150 -8.72 33.91 -12.08
CA SER A 150 -8.13 34.41 -10.83
C SER A 150 -8.44 33.47 -9.64
N GLY A 151 -7.65 33.55 -8.59
CA GLY A 151 -7.79 32.70 -7.39
C GLY A 151 -7.60 31.22 -7.72
N ALA A 152 -8.61 30.43 -7.45
CA ALA A 152 -8.60 28.99 -7.79
C ALA A 152 -9.14 28.66 -9.19
N THR A 153 -9.63 29.65 -9.93
CA THR A 153 -10.23 29.45 -11.25
C THR A 153 -9.16 29.42 -12.33
N PHE A 154 -9.20 28.38 -13.18
CA PHE A 154 -8.36 28.26 -14.37
C PHE A 154 -9.21 28.45 -15.63
N GLY A 155 -8.80 29.35 -16.51
CA GLY A 155 -9.32 29.37 -17.87
C GLY A 155 -8.77 28.19 -18.65
N THR A 156 -9.62 27.46 -19.35
CA THR A 156 -9.22 26.23 -20.07
C THR A 156 -9.12 26.51 -21.56
N LEU A 157 -8.01 26.09 -22.17
CA LEU A 157 -7.78 26.04 -23.62
C LEU A 157 -7.67 24.57 -23.98
N THR A 158 -8.56 24.06 -24.85
CA THR A 158 -8.67 22.62 -25.14
C THR A 158 -9.29 22.33 -26.51
N GLY A 159 -9.17 21.11 -26.98
CA GLY A 159 -9.77 20.70 -28.23
C GLY A 159 -11.30 20.49 -28.15
N TYR A 160 -11.91 20.51 -29.35
CA TYR A 160 -13.31 20.19 -29.56
C TYR A 160 -13.42 19.21 -30.73
N THR A 161 -13.99 18.05 -30.50
CA THR A 161 -14.09 16.99 -31.53
C THR A 161 -15.45 16.30 -31.43
N ASN A 162 -16.17 16.22 -32.54
CA ASN A 162 -17.46 15.53 -32.63
C ASN A 162 -18.49 15.95 -31.55
N GLY A 163 -18.54 17.22 -31.23
CA GLY A 163 -19.49 17.73 -30.22
C GLY A 163 -18.99 17.62 -28.77
N SER A 164 -17.80 17.05 -28.54
CA SER A 164 -17.21 16.86 -27.22
C SER A 164 -16.03 17.80 -26.96
N ILE A 165 -16.02 18.40 -25.77
CA ILE A 165 -14.94 19.25 -25.27
C ILE A 165 -13.93 18.36 -24.51
N GLY A 166 -12.61 18.58 -24.72
CA GLY A 166 -11.61 17.97 -23.85
C GLY A 166 -10.47 17.24 -24.51
N GLY A 167 -10.41 17.03 -25.81
CA GLY A 167 -9.21 16.50 -26.48
C GLY A 167 -8.05 17.50 -26.50
N ILE A 168 -6.90 17.10 -27.03
CA ILE A 168 -5.79 18.05 -27.30
C ILE A 168 -6.20 18.96 -28.45
N GLY A 169 -6.20 20.28 -28.22
CA GLY A 169 -6.52 21.29 -29.20
C GLY A 169 -5.28 21.83 -29.92
N THR A 170 -5.47 22.96 -30.63
CA THR A 170 -4.38 23.62 -31.35
C THR A 170 -4.54 25.14 -31.31
N ILE A 171 -3.46 25.84 -31.00
CA ILE A 171 -3.35 27.30 -31.18
C ILE A 171 -2.37 27.56 -32.31
N THR A 172 -2.78 28.26 -33.37
CA THR A 172 -1.92 28.65 -34.49
C THR A 172 -1.82 30.14 -34.58
N ASN A 173 -0.61 30.67 -34.51
CA ASN A 173 -0.29 32.09 -34.64
C ASN A 173 1.09 32.31 -35.26
N THR A 174 1.25 31.95 -36.50
CA THR A 174 2.58 31.96 -37.19
C THR A 174 3.03 33.33 -37.64
N ALA A 175 2.14 34.34 -37.70
CA ALA A 175 2.46 35.70 -38.09
C ALA A 175 3.04 36.56 -36.92
N SER A 176 2.86 36.11 -35.67
CA SER A 176 3.25 36.83 -34.47
C SER A 176 3.38 35.85 -33.26
N SER A 177 3.59 36.39 -32.07
CA SER A 177 3.74 35.58 -30.84
C SER A 177 2.41 35.33 -30.12
N VAL A 178 2.32 34.21 -29.39
CA VAL A 178 1.30 33.98 -28.39
C VAL A 178 1.80 34.50 -27.04
N VAL A 179 0.98 35.23 -26.32
CA VAL A 179 1.31 35.80 -25.01
C VAL A 179 0.32 35.33 -23.96
N PHE A 180 0.81 34.62 -22.95
CA PHE A 180 0.07 34.35 -21.71
C PHE A 180 0.43 35.42 -20.69
N GLY A 181 -0.50 36.41 -20.56
CA GLY A 181 -0.18 37.65 -19.86
C GLY A 181 -0.27 37.58 -18.36
N SER A 182 -1.38 37.03 -17.84
CA SER A 182 -1.68 36.96 -16.41
C SER A 182 -2.74 35.90 -16.11
N GLY A 183 -3.00 35.65 -14.82
CA GLY A 183 -4.04 34.72 -14.33
C GLY A 183 -3.69 33.24 -14.50
N ASN A 184 -4.63 32.38 -14.27
CA ASN A 184 -4.43 30.90 -14.27
C ASN A 184 -5.01 30.30 -15.55
N LEU A 185 -4.19 29.57 -16.29
CA LEU A 185 -4.57 28.90 -17.54
C LEU A 185 -4.22 27.40 -17.46
N LEU A 186 -5.19 26.57 -17.83
CA LEU A 186 -4.98 25.16 -18.15
C LEU A 186 -4.82 25.04 -19.67
N LEU A 187 -3.62 24.72 -20.11
CA LEU A 187 -3.26 24.54 -21.51
C LEU A 187 -3.36 23.04 -21.86
N ASN A 188 -4.34 22.71 -22.68
CA ASN A 188 -4.49 21.39 -23.31
C ASN A 188 -4.49 21.51 -24.83
N ASP A 189 -3.69 22.44 -25.36
CA ASP A 189 -3.52 22.73 -26.79
C ASP A 189 -2.04 22.66 -27.17
N ASN A 190 -1.74 22.06 -28.30
CA ASN A 190 -0.46 22.26 -28.98
C ASN A 190 -0.41 23.67 -29.60
N ILE A 191 0.74 24.29 -29.60
CA ILE A 191 0.90 25.66 -30.10
C ILE A 191 1.88 25.68 -31.27
N ASN A 192 1.46 26.35 -32.38
CA ASN A 192 2.35 26.62 -33.51
C ASN A 192 2.48 28.13 -33.74
N VAL A 193 3.65 28.64 -33.46
CA VAL A 193 4.01 30.07 -33.70
C VAL A 193 5.09 30.23 -34.79
N GLY A 194 5.39 29.15 -35.54
CA GLY A 194 6.43 29.19 -36.56
C GLY A 194 7.80 29.52 -35.98
N SER A 195 8.44 30.61 -36.42
CA SER A 195 9.70 31.07 -35.88
C SER A 195 9.55 32.06 -34.70
N ASN A 196 8.30 32.41 -34.33
CA ASN A 196 8.04 33.33 -33.24
C ASN A 196 8.12 32.60 -31.87
N ALA A 197 7.60 33.22 -30.83
CA ALA A 197 7.67 32.71 -29.48
C ALA A 197 6.30 32.60 -28.79
N VAL A 198 6.17 31.64 -27.91
CA VAL A 198 5.15 31.60 -26.84
C VAL A 198 5.77 32.31 -25.63
N ASN A 199 5.21 33.42 -25.22
CA ASN A 199 5.69 34.26 -24.13
C ASN A 199 4.74 34.11 -22.92
N ASN A 200 5.14 33.40 -21.89
CA ASN A 200 4.44 33.43 -20.60
C ASN A 200 5.01 34.57 -19.75
N THR A 201 4.38 35.73 -19.79
CA THR A 201 4.90 36.94 -19.13
C THR A 201 4.54 37.06 -17.66
N GLY A 202 3.41 36.46 -17.23
CA GLY A 202 2.96 36.56 -15.85
C GLY A 202 1.82 35.59 -15.48
N ALA A 203 1.46 34.66 -16.37
CA ALA A 203 0.41 33.69 -16.09
C ALA A 203 0.95 32.47 -15.32
N THR A 204 0.06 31.85 -14.55
CA THR A 204 0.23 30.48 -14.09
C THR A 204 -0.27 29.55 -15.18
N LEU A 205 0.66 28.95 -15.93
CA LEU A 205 0.36 28.04 -17.03
C LEU A 205 0.47 26.61 -16.55
N GLN A 206 -0.65 25.89 -16.44
CA GLN A 206 -0.71 24.48 -16.07
C GLN A 206 -0.82 23.61 -17.31
N VAL A 207 -0.02 22.55 -17.39
CA VAL A 207 -0.08 21.49 -18.38
C VAL A 207 -0.21 20.14 -17.68
N ASN A 208 -1.14 19.28 -18.13
CA ASN A 208 -1.40 17.98 -17.49
C ASN A 208 -0.95 16.79 -18.34
N ALA A 209 -0.48 17.05 -19.56
CA ALA A 209 0.08 16.08 -20.49
C ALA A 209 1.22 16.77 -21.28
N PRO A 210 2.04 16.04 -22.04
CA PRO A 210 3.02 16.65 -22.93
C PRO A 210 2.33 17.53 -24.00
N MET A 211 2.66 18.84 -24.04
CA MET A 211 2.15 19.82 -25.01
C MET A 211 3.29 20.26 -25.91
N SER A 212 3.10 20.22 -27.24
CA SER A 212 4.10 20.66 -28.18
C SER A 212 4.01 22.16 -28.49
N ILE A 213 5.16 22.80 -28.59
CA ILE A 213 5.31 24.19 -29.06
C ILE A 213 6.22 24.16 -30.29
N THR A 214 5.66 24.46 -31.47
CA THR A 214 6.46 24.77 -32.66
C THR A 214 6.83 26.23 -32.61
N GLY A 215 8.10 26.52 -32.36
CA GLY A 215 8.64 27.86 -32.10
C GLY A 215 9.45 27.89 -30.81
N ASN A 216 9.65 29.08 -30.26
CA ASN A 216 10.42 29.32 -29.03
C ASN A 216 9.46 29.45 -27.84
N TYR A 217 9.96 29.21 -26.60
CA TYR A 217 9.25 29.46 -25.36
C TYR A 217 10.03 30.41 -24.46
N ASN A 218 9.35 31.46 -23.95
CA ASN A 218 9.94 32.40 -23.01
C ASN A 218 9.04 32.50 -21.75
N GLN A 219 9.64 32.37 -20.58
CA GLN A 219 8.94 32.52 -19.30
C GLN A 219 9.52 33.71 -18.51
N GLY A 220 8.69 34.68 -18.18
CA GLY A 220 9.05 35.85 -17.38
C GLY A 220 9.24 35.51 -15.89
N ALA A 221 9.93 36.40 -15.16
CA ALA A 221 10.25 36.18 -13.74
C ALA A 221 9.01 36.06 -12.82
N SER A 222 7.88 36.67 -13.17
CA SER A 222 6.62 36.61 -12.45
C SER A 222 5.72 35.43 -12.88
N ALA A 223 6.10 34.72 -13.94
CA ALA A 223 5.29 33.62 -14.49
C ALA A 223 5.55 32.28 -13.76
N THR A 224 4.58 31.40 -13.84
CA THR A 224 4.65 30.07 -13.27
C THR A 224 4.32 29.03 -14.33
N LEU A 225 5.15 27.97 -14.44
CA LEU A 225 4.81 26.74 -15.16
C LEU A 225 4.47 25.65 -14.13
N LEU A 226 3.29 25.05 -14.25
CA LEU A 226 2.84 23.93 -13.42
C LEU A 226 2.70 22.67 -14.27
N SER A 227 3.43 21.63 -13.90
CA SER A 227 3.31 20.29 -14.46
C SER A 227 2.36 19.47 -13.59
N GLY A 228 1.18 19.13 -14.09
CA GLY A 228 0.23 18.24 -13.41
C GLY A 228 0.69 16.80 -13.51
N VAL A 229 0.72 16.08 -12.39
CA VAL A 229 1.19 14.68 -12.30
C VAL A 229 0.05 13.78 -11.86
N ASN A 230 -0.27 12.76 -12.67
CA ASN A 230 -1.31 11.78 -12.39
C ASN A 230 -0.70 10.44 -11.94
N SER A 231 -1.54 9.51 -11.53
CA SER A 231 -1.12 8.19 -10.99
C SER A 231 -0.42 7.26 -11.99
N ALA A 232 -0.43 7.60 -13.29
CA ALA A 232 0.25 6.81 -14.32
C ALA A 232 1.72 7.22 -14.52
N ALA A 233 2.21 8.27 -13.84
CA ALA A 233 3.58 8.75 -13.98
C ALA A 233 4.60 7.74 -13.45
N VAL A 234 5.66 7.50 -14.24
CA VAL A 234 6.77 6.60 -13.90
C VAL A 234 7.89 7.33 -13.14
N THR A 235 8.04 8.64 -13.35
CA THR A 235 8.87 9.57 -12.55
C THR A 235 10.37 9.28 -12.50
N ASN A 236 10.92 8.68 -13.54
CA ASN A 236 12.35 8.38 -13.68
C ASN A 236 13.12 9.39 -14.55
N GLY A 237 12.45 10.47 -15.01
CA GLY A 237 13.06 11.51 -15.85
C GLY A 237 13.21 11.14 -17.33
N VAL A 238 12.40 10.20 -17.83
CA VAL A 238 12.39 9.84 -19.27
C VAL A 238 11.29 10.58 -20.01
N LEU A 239 11.58 10.96 -21.25
CA LEU A 239 10.62 11.68 -22.13
C LEU A 239 9.42 10.79 -22.55
N ALA A 240 9.54 9.48 -22.52
CA ALA A 240 8.45 8.55 -22.84
C ALA A 240 7.32 8.53 -21.79
N ASP A 241 7.56 9.06 -20.59
CA ASP A 241 6.54 9.13 -19.53
C ASP A 241 5.48 10.17 -19.89
N THR A 242 4.25 9.74 -20.12
CA THR A 242 3.09 10.60 -20.45
C THR A 242 2.18 10.87 -19.25
N GLY A 243 2.54 10.37 -18.06
CA GLY A 243 1.77 10.53 -16.83
C GLY A 243 1.85 11.92 -16.19
N TYR A 244 2.56 12.86 -16.81
CA TYR A 244 2.64 14.23 -16.34
C TYR A 244 2.82 15.24 -17.47
N GLY A 245 2.49 16.50 -17.16
CA GLY A 245 2.60 17.61 -18.08
C GLY A 245 4.06 18.05 -18.32
N ARG A 246 4.37 18.41 -19.56
CA ARG A 246 5.62 19.05 -19.95
C ARG A 246 5.43 19.89 -21.20
N LEU A 247 6.32 20.84 -21.43
CA LEU A 247 6.41 21.55 -22.70
C LEU A 247 7.50 20.90 -23.58
N VAL A 248 7.12 20.52 -24.79
CA VAL A 248 8.05 20.00 -25.82
C VAL A 248 8.22 21.08 -26.88
N VAL A 249 9.32 21.81 -26.82
CA VAL A 249 9.59 23.04 -27.60
C VAL A 249 10.51 22.68 -28.77
N SER A 250 10.12 22.99 -30.01
CA SER A 250 10.97 22.74 -31.18
C SER A 250 12.15 23.70 -31.31
N GLY A 251 11.98 24.93 -30.84
CA GLY A 251 13.01 25.98 -30.77
C GLY A 251 13.68 26.04 -29.40
N SER A 252 14.23 27.19 -29.05
CA SER A 252 14.85 27.45 -27.75
C SER A 252 13.80 27.71 -26.67
N ALA A 253 14.19 27.45 -25.42
CA ALA A 253 13.39 27.82 -24.25
C ALA A 253 14.24 28.70 -23.29
N THR A 254 13.71 29.87 -22.91
CA THR A 254 14.33 30.74 -21.92
C THR A 254 13.41 30.97 -20.74
N ILE A 255 13.91 30.72 -19.54
CA ILE A 255 13.19 30.97 -18.29
C ILE A 255 13.95 32.00 -17.48
N ALA A 256 13.32 33.12 -17.16
CA ALA A 256 13.94 34.19 -16.40
C ALA A 256 14.25 33.77 -14.96
N ALA A 257 15.36 34.29 -14.43
CA ALA A 257 15.71 34.13 -13.02
C ALA A 257 14.56 34.58 -12.11
N GLY A 258 14.25 33.79 -11.06
CA GLY A 258 13.15 34.03 -10.13
C GLY A 258 11.78 33.57 -10.61
N ALA A 259 11.65 33.04 -11.84
CA ALA A 259 10.42 32.40 -12.29
C ALA A 259 10.07 31.13 -11.46
N ALA A 260 8.81 30.76 -11.45
CA ALA A 260 8.38 29.57 -10.72
C ALA A 260 8.16 28.38 -11.67
N VAL A 261 8.60 27.22 -11.25
CA VAL A 261 8.32 25.93 -11.91
C VAL A 261 7.89 24.94 -10.85
N GLY A 262 6.71 24.33 -11.02
CA GLY A 262 6.13 23.47 -10.00
C GLY A 262 5.53 22.18 -10.53
N LEU A 263 5.39 21.22 -9.62
CA LEU A 263 4.66 19.96 -9.81
C LEU A 263 3.33 20.04 -9.06
N LYS A 264 2.22 19.77 -9.73
CA LYS A 264 0.88 19.75 -9.13
C LYS A 264 0.37 18.32 -9.06
N SER A 265 0.01 17.88 -7.89
CA SER A 265 -0.65 16.58 -7.73
C SER A 265 -2.03 16.58 -8.39
N LEU A 266 -2.29 15.58 -9.23
CA LEU A 266 -3.59 15.18 -9.77
C LEU A 266 -3.95 13.80 -9.22
N GLY A 267 -3.92 13.66 -7.88
CA GLY A 267 -4.07 12.37 -7.20
C GLY A 267 -2.75 11.60 -7.08
N TYR A 268 -1.60 12.27 -7.23
CA TYR A 268 -0.27 11.70 -7.13
C TYR A 268 0.43 12.15 -5.84
N ALA A 269 1.11 11.25 -5.12
CA ALA A 269 1.95 11.60 -3.99
C ALA A 269 3.43 11.56 -4.39
N PHE A 270 4.12 12.66 -4.11
CA PHE A 270 5.53 12.83 -4.45
C PHE A 270 6.45 12.15 -3.44
N ALA A 271 7.57 11.59 -3.91
CA ALA A 271 8.56 10.89 -3.10
C ALA A 271 10.00 11.37 -3.42
N PRO A 272 10.94 11.28 -2.48
CA PRO A 272 12.35 11.53 -2.74
C PRO A 272 12.89 10.64 -3.88
N GLY A 273 13.83 11.19 -4.67
CA GLY A 273 14.46 10.49 -5.78
C GLY A 273 13.70 10.55 -7.10
N GLN A 274 12.45 10.99 -7.12
CA GLN A 274 11.67 11.15 -8.34
C GLN A 274 12.22 12.27 -9.23
N ARG A 275 12.11 12.07 -10.56
CA ARG A 275 12.65 12.99 -11.57
C ARG A 275 11.60 13.26 -12.64
N PHE A 276 11.46 14.54 -13.03
CA PHE A 276 10.45 15.02 -13.97
C PHE A 276 11.11 15.94 -15.00
N VAL A 277 10.99 15.60 -16.28
CA VAL A 277 11.35 16.55 -17.36
C VAL A 277 10.16 17.47 -17.58
N VAL A 278 10.24 18.72 -17.19
CA VAL A 278 9.12 19.69 -17.30
C VAL A 278 9.17 20.58 -18.54
N VAL A 279 10.36 20.79 -19.09
CA VAL A 279 10.57 21.41 -20.40
C VAL A 279 11.64 20.63 -21.13
N ASP A 280 11.39 20.29 -22.40
CA ASP A 280 12.32 19.72 -23.35
C ASP A 280 12.42 20.68 -24.55
N ALA A 281 13.59 21.22 -24.86
CA ALA A 281 13.78 22.22 -25.91
C ALA A 281 15.05 21.96 -26.75
N SER A 282 15.22 22.66 -27.87
CA SER A 282 16.49 22.67 -28.58
C SER A 282 17.59 23.20 -27.68
N SER A 283 18.77 22.57 -27.68
CA SER A 283 19.89 23.01 -26.85
C SER A 283 20.46 24.38 -27.31
N SER A 284 20.28 24.71 -28.60
CA SER A 284 20.73 25.97 -29.16
C SER A 284 19.89 27.15 -28.66
N GLY A 285 20.50 28.06 -27.92
CA GLY A 285 19.86 29.27 -27.37
C GLY A 285 18.95 29.02 -26.14
N THR A 286 18.89 27.80 -25.62
CA THR A 286 18.15 27.50 -24.39
C THR A 286 18.92 27.90 -23.14
N ASN A 287 18.22 28.57 -22.21
CA ASN A 287 18.74 28.93 -20.89
C ASN A 287 17.59 28.90 -19.86
N TYR A 288 17.67 27.99 -18.94
CA TYR A 288 16.62 27.83 -17.91
C TYR A 288 16.88 28.65 -16.64
N ASN A 289 18.11 29.19 -16.44
CA ASN A 289 18.51 29.80 -15.16
C ASN A 289 18.15 28.91 -13.96
N GLU A 290 18.32 27.60 -14.09
CA GLU A 290 17.83 26.58 -13.18
C GLU A 290 18.24 26.75 -11.72
N GLY A 291 19.44 27.30 -11.47
CA GLY A 291 19.92 27.62 -10.12
C GLY A 291 19.22 28.80 -9.45
N SER A 292 18.41 29.57 -10.20
CA SER A 292 17.71 30.76 -9.72
C SER A 292 16.19 30.66 -9.76
N LEU A 293 15.64 29.49 -10.15
CA LEU A 293 14.20 29.26 -10.20
C LEU A 293 13.62 28.91 -8.82
N ARG A 294 12.35 29.21 -8.65
CA ARG A 294 11.57 28.80 -7.48
C ARG A 294 10.84 27.50 -7.77
N TYR A 295 11.24 26.44 -7.11
CA TYR A 295 10.63 25.12 -7.28
C TYR A 295 9.60 24.80 -6.22
N SER A 296 8.52 24.07 -6.58
CA SER A 296 7.50 23.60 -5.67
C SER A 296 6.90 22.26 -6.13
N ALA A 297 6.39 21.47 -5.19
CA ALA A 297 5.56 20.29 -5.50
C ALA A 297 4.45 20.20 -4.45
N SER A 298 3.21 19.96 -4.89
CA SER A 298 2.04 19.94 -4.02
C SER A 298 2.16 18.85 -2.96
N GLY A 299 2.16 19.23 -1.68
CA GLY A 299 2.19 18.27 -0.56
C GLY A 299 3.56 17.61 -0.34
N PHE A 300 4.64 18.05 -1.00
CA PHE A 300 5.99 17.57 -0.80
C PHE A 300 6.81 18.56 0.02
N ALA A 301 7.38 18.10 1.14
CA ALA A 301 8.13 18.92 2.08
C ALA A 301 9.67 18.78 1.93
N GLY A 302 10.14 18.00 0.96
CA GLY A 302 11.56 17.82 0.69
C GLY A 302 12.17 18.93 -0.18
N SER A 303 13.48 18.89 -0.37
CA SER A 303 14.18 19.78 -1.29
C SER A 303 13.80 19.44 -2.74
N ILE A 304 13.76 20.45 -3.60
CA ILE A 304 13.56 20.28 -5.05
C ILE A 304 14.66 21.02 -5.76
N THR A 305 15.34 20.34 -6.68
CA THR A 305 16.41 20.92 -7.49
C THR A 305 16.07 20.80 -8.96
N GLY A 306 16.39 21.82 -9.73
CA GLY A 306 16.33 21.81 -11.18
C GLY A 306 17.72 21.65 -11.77
N GLN A 307 17.82 20.89 -12.84
CA GLN A 307 19.05 20.71 -13.61
C GLN A 307 18.75 20.83 -15.09
N ASN A 308 19.67 21.46 -15.83
CA ASN A 308 19.70 21.43 -17.27
C ASN A 308 20.50 20.21 -17.73
N VAL A 309 19.83 19.25 -18.38
CA VAL A 309 20.46 18.05 -18.93
C VAL A 309 20.46 18.16 -20.45
N THR A 310 21.66 18.24 -21.05
CA THR A 310 21.79 18.35 -22.51
C THR A 310 22.27 17.04 -23.12
N ALA A 311 21.50 16.53 -24.08
CA ALA A 311 21.80 15.31 -24.85
C ALA A 311 21.20 15.42 -26.26
N ASP A 312 21.88 14.88 -27.26
CA ASP A 312 21.37 14.75 -28.64
C ASP A 312 20.78 16.05 -29.23
N GLY A 313 21.37 17.19 -28.92
CA GLY A 313 20.92 18.49 -29.40
C GLY A 313 19.65 19.02 -28.69
N ARG A 314 19.22 18.35 -27.63
CA ARG A 314 18.11 18.76 -26.77
C ARG A 314 18.63 19.21 -25.42
N SER A 315 17.83 19.96 -24.72
CA SER A 315 18.08 20.53 -23.38
C SER A 315 16.84 20.33 -22.54
N ASP A 316 16.96 19.52 -21.49
CA ASP A 316 15.87 19.15 -20.61
C ASP A 316 15.97 19.88 -19.27
N LEU A 317 14.93 20.59 -18.88
CA LEU A 317 14.79 21.05 -17.49
C LEU A 317 14.23 19.90 -16.65
N VAL A 318 15.12 19.27 -15.86
CA VAL A 318 14.79 18.13 -15.01
C VAL A 318 14.63 18.57 -13.57
N LEU A 319 13.46 18.38 -12.99
CA LEU A 319 13.22 18.54 -11.55
C LEU A 319 13.52 17.23 -10.84
N THR A 320 14.32 17.29 -9.78
CA THR A 320 14.61 16.14 -8.90
C THR A 320 14.12 16.43 -7.49
N LEU A 321 13.31 15.52 -6.94
CA LEU A 321 12.83 15.58 -5.57
C LEU A 321 13.91 15.01 -4.64
N GLY A 322 14.41 15.81 -3.72
CA GLY A 322 15.44 15.44 -2.76
C GLY A 322 14.87 14.87 -1.46
N ALA A 323 15.75 14.64 -0.49
CA ALA A 323 15.36 14.12 0.81
C ALA A 323 14.33 15.01 1.51
N LEU A 324 13.42 14.37 2.27
CA LEU A 324 12.51 15.07 3.18
C LEU A 324 13.31 15.74 4.29
N SER A 325 12.87 16.90 4.73
CA SER A 325 13.50 17.55 5.89
C SER A 325 13.36 16.64 7.13
N PRO A 326 14.42 16.51 7.99
CA PRO A 326 14.43 15.57 9.11
C PRO A 326 13.31 15.74 10.16
N SER A 327 12.50 16.78 10.06
CA SER A 327 11.48 17.15 11.05
C SER A 327 10.11 16.53 10.86
N SER A 328 9.92 15.62 9.90
CA SER A 328 8.64 14.90 9.73
C SER A 328 8.89 13.43 9.43
N PRO A 329 8.97 12.56 10.46
CA PRO A 329 8.85 11.13 10.19
C PRO A 329 7.45 10.89 9.63
N ALA A 330 7.39 10.41 8.40
CA ALA A 330 6.13 10.05 7.74
C ALA A 330 5.56 8.72 8.29
N THR A 331 5.49 8.62 9.63
CA THR A 331 4.95 7.43 10.31
C THR A 331 3.46 7.55 10.59
N GLY A 332 2.86 8.69 10.20
CA GLY A 332 1.48 8.99 10.52
C GLY A 332 1.24 9.04 12.04
N PRO A 333 -0.01 9.00 12.49
CA PRO A 333 -0.35 8.97 13.90
C PRO A 333 -0.18 7.57 14.53
N ALA A 334 0.63 6.66 13.95
CA ALA A 334 0.87 5.33 14.50
C ALA A 334 1.54 5.42 15.88
N THR A 335 1.10 4.56 16.82
CA THR A 335 1.55 4.51 18.21
C THR A 335 2.16 3.16 18.60
N ILE A 336 1.94 2.12 17.78
CA ILE A 336 2.47 0.77 18.01
C ILE A 336 3.88 0.66 17.41
N PRO A 337 4.91 0.20 18.14
CA PRO A 337 6.31 0.21 17.67
C PRO A 337 6.54 -0.48 16.33
N ASN A 338 5.97 -1.68 16.12
CA ASN A 338 6.11 -2.40 14.84
C ASN A 338 5.44 -1.64 13.69
N SER A 339 4.30 -0.99 13.94
CA SER A 339 3.61 -0.17 12.93
C SER A 339 4.42 1.08 12.57
N ILE A 340 4.99 1.75 13.58
CA ILE A 340 5.89 2.88 13.37
C ILE A 340 7.10 2.44 12.54
N ALA A 341 7.74 1.31 12.89
CA ALA A 341 8.92 0.83 12.20
C ALA A 341 8.64 0.50 10.71
N ALA A 342 7.55 -0.22 10.42
CA ALA A 342 7.19 -0.58 9.05
C ALA A 342 6.84 0.65 8.19
N LEU A 343 6.09 1.61 8.73
CA LEU A 343 5.75 2.86 8.04
C LEU A 343 6.99 3.77 7.88
N ALA A 344 7.89 3.81 8.86
CA ALA A 344 9.16 4.53 8.75
C ALA A 344 10.06 3.92 7.67
N GLY A 345 10.16 2.58 7.61
CA GLY A 345 10.84 1.89 6.51
C GLY A 345 10.27 2.26 5.15
N LEU A 346 8.94 2.27 5.01
CA LEU A 346 8.27 2.69 3.78
C LEU A 346 8.59 4.15 3.42
N SER A 347 8.73 5.05 4.40
CA SER A 347 9.03 6.46 4.16
C SER A 347 10.43 6.71 3.59
N ASN A 348 11.34 5.72 3.66
CA ASN A 348 12.65 5.77 3.01
C ASN A 348 12.59 5.39 1.51
N TYR A 349 11.40 5.21 0.95
CA TYR A 349 11.21 4.98 -0.47
C TYR A 349 11.79 6.11 -1.32
N THR A 350 12.60 5.76 -2.32
CA THR A 350 13.36 6.72 -3.13
C THR A 350 12.70 7.08 -4.46
N GLY A 351 11.53 6.55 -4.75
CA GLY A 351 10.81 6.82 -6.01
C GLY A 351 11.28 6.01 -7.23
N ILE A 352 12.15 5.02 -7.06
CA ILE A 352 12.72 4.23 -8.18
C ILE A 352 11.81 3.07 -8.59
N SER A 353 11.02 2.51 -7.67
CA SER A 353 10.16 1.35 -7.92
C SER A 353 8.69 1.76 -8.12
N PRO A 354 8.13 1.63 -9.34
CA PRO A 354 6.71 1.91 -9.56
C PRO A 354 5.78 0.96 -8.76
N ALA A 355 6.21 -0.28 -8.52
CA ALA A 355 5.43 -1.24 -7.74
C ALA A 355 5.24 -0.79 -6.28
N LEU A 356 6.23 -0.11 -5.71
CA LEU A 356 6.19 0.40 -4.35
C LEU A 356 5.48 1.77 -4.25
N LEU A 357 5.36 2.49 -5.35
CA LEU A 357 4.79 3.84 -5.38
C LEU A 357 3.34 3.88 -4.87
N ASN A 358 2.49 2.95 -5.29
CA ASN A 358 1.09 2.89 -4.83
C ASN A 358 0.99 2.65 -3.32
N LEU A 359 1.83 1.76 -2.79
CA LEU A 359 1.91 1.51 -1.35
C LEU A 359 2.40 2.76 -0.60
N PHE A 360 3.45 3.42 -1.12
CA PHE A 360 3.97 4.67 -0.55
C PHE A 360 2.90 5.75 -0.51
N ASN A 361 2.15 5.93 -1.60
CA ASN A 361 1.07 6.93 -1.68
C ASN A 361 -0.02 6.66 -0.65
N ALA A 362 -0.46 5.41 -0.52
CA ALA A 362 -1.44 5.02 0.49
C ALA A 362 -0.90 5.20 1.91
N GLY A 363 0.38 4.87 2.15
CA GLY A 363 1.07 5.10 3.42
C GLY A 363 1.14 6.57 3.81
N GLN A 364 1.43 7.46 2.86
CA GLN A 364 1.42 8.91 3.10
C GLN A 364 0.03 9.46 3.44
N ALA A 365 -1.03 8.91 2.85
CA ALA A 365 -2.41 9.31 3.15
C ALA A 365 -2.81 9.02 4.61
N LEU A 366 -2.17 8.03 5.27
CA LEU A 366 -2.40 7.73 6.69
C LEU A 366 -1.98 8.87 7.62
N ASN A 367 -1.13 9.80 7.18
CA ASN A 367 -0.74 10.97 7.99
C ASN A 367 -1.94 11.88 8.35
N LEU A 368 -2.99 11.82 7.56
CA LEU A 368 -4.23 12.56 7.77
C LEU A 368 -5.35 11.71 8.42
N GLY A 369 -5.05 10.42 8.68
CA GLY A 369 -5.98 9.44 9.20
C GLY A 369 -5.98 9.30 10.73
N SER A 370 -6.62 8.25 11.22
CA SER A 370 -6.66 7.92 12.65
C SER A 370 -5.47 7.06 13.07
N SER A 371 -5.09 7.14 14.37
CA SER A 371 -4.07 6.27 14.95
C SER A 371 -4.42 4.78 14.82
N ALA A 372 -5.69 4.42 14.92
CA ALA A 372 -6.15 3.04 14.78
C ALA A 372 -5.88 2.50 13.36
N GLU A 373 -6.15 3.30 12.33
CA GLU A 373 -5.89 2.91 10.94
C GLU A 373 -4.39 2.85 10.62
N ALA A 374 -3.61 3.82 11.10
CA ALA A 374 -2.16 3.81 10.94
C ALA A 374 -1.50 2.62 11.65
N ASN A 375 -1.96 2.27 12.87
CA ASN A 375 -1.51 1.08 13.58
C ASN A 375 -1.85 -0.20 12.84
N ARG A 376 -3.08 -0.33 12.33
CA ARG A 376 -3.50 -1.48 11.54
C ARG A 376 -2.68 -1.60 10.26
N ALA A 377 -2.54 -0.53 9.50
CA ALA A 377 -1.75 -0.52 8.26
C ALA A 377 -0.29 -0.91 8.53
N GLY A 378 0.36 -0.29 9.52
CA GLY A 378 1.74 -0.60 9.87
C GLY A 378 1.95 -2.02 10.40
N ALA A 379 1.00 -2.57 11.20
CA ALA A 379 1.04 -3.95 11.65
C ALA A 379 0.92 -4.92 10.47
N GLN A 380 0.00 -4.66 9.53
CA GLN A 380 -0.15 -5.45 8.30
C GLN A 380 1.04 -5.33 7.34
N LEU A 381 1.81 -4.25 7.41
CA LEU A 381 3.04 -4.05 6.63
C LEU A 381 4.28 -4.63 7.31
N SER A 382 4.18 -5.11 8.56
CA SER A 382 5.28 -5.74 9.29
C SER A 382 5.15 -7.27 9.29
N PRO A 383 6.26 -8.04 9.37
CA PRO A 383 6.23 -9.51 9.40
C PRO A 383 5.90 -10.03 10.82
N VAL A 384 4.82 -9.51 11.46
CA VAL A 384 4.41 -9.92 12.82
C VAL A 384 4.18 -11.44 12.90
N GLN A 385 3.63 -12.04 11.84
CA GLN A 385 3.41 -13.49 11.80
C GLN A 385 4.72 -14.29 11.86
N HIS A 386 5.82 -13.79 11.33
CA HIS A 386 7.11 -14.46 11.41
C HIS A 386 7.59 -14.59 12.87
N VAL A 387 7.45 -13.52 13.66
CA VAL A 387 7.85 -13.54 15.07
C VAL A 387 6.82 -14.22 15.98
N SER A 388 5.51 -14.12 15.69
CA SER A 388 4.45 -14.78 16.46
C SER A 388 4.37 -16.28 16.18
N ALA A 389 4.65 -16.73 14.95
CA ALA A 389 4.70 -18.15 14.61
C ALA A 389 5.78 -18.90 15.37
N THR A 390 6.82 -18.23 15.83
CA THR A 390 7.90 -18.80 16.68
C THR A 390 7.35 -19.38 17.98
N ASP A 391 6.56 -18.57 18.70
CA ASP A 391 5.95 -18.98 19.97
C ASP A 391 4.81 -20.00 19.76
N ALA A 392 3.99 -19.76 18.75
CA ALA A 392 2.86 -20.63 18.42
C ALA A 392 3.29 -22.01 17.95
N ALA A 393 4.37 -22.13 17.15
CA ALA A 393 4.92 -23.39 16.68
C ALA A 393 5.70 -24.14 17.76
N ALA A 394 6.12 -23.47 18.83
CA ALA A 394 6.77 -24.10 19.97
C ALA A 394 5.78 -24.91 20.84
N ALA A 395 4.49 -24.53 20.90
CA ALA A 395 3.49 -25.20 21.74
C ALA A 395 3.44 -26.72 21.49
N PRO A 396 3.20 -27.22 20.25
CA PRO A 396 3.16 -28.66 20.00
C PRO A 396 4.49 -29.37 20.29
N ILE A 397 5.63 -28.67 20.20
CA ILE A 397 6.94 -29.27 20.47
C ILE A 397 7.14 -29.47 21.99
N PHE A 398 6.74 -28.51 22.81
CA PHE A 398 6.74 -28.70 24.28
C PHE A 398 5.79 -29.81 24.71
N ASP A 399 4.61 -29.93 24.07
CA ASP A 399 3.68 -31.02 24.33
C ASP A 399 4.32 -32.38 23.98
N VAL A 400 5.01 -32.50 22.83
CA VAL A 400 5.73 -33.71 22.45
C VAL A 400 6.73 -34.13 23.55
N LEU A 401 7.55 -33.21 24.07
CA LEU A 401 8.51 -33.51 25.13
C LEU A 401 7.82 -33.98 26.42
N LYS A 402 6.71 -33.37 26.81
CA LYS A 402 5.94 -33.79 27.97
C LYS A 402 5.29 -35.17 27.76
N LEU A 403 4.67 -35.39 26.59
CA LEU A 403 4.03 -36.68 26.26
C LEU A 403 5.03 -37.83 26.29
N VAL A 404 6.30 -37.60 25.87
CA VAL A 404 7.37 -38.60 25.98
C VAL A 404 7.80 -38.79 27.43
N SER A 405 7.91 -37.75 28.26
CA SER A 405 8.16 -37.87 29.71
C SER A 405 7.11 -38.71 30.39
N TYR A 406 5.82 -38.44 30.13
CA TYR A 406 4.69 -39.23 30.70
C TYR A 406 4.67 -40.69 30.24
N ARG A 407 5.24 -40.99 29.08
CA ARG A 407 5.45 -42.34 28.62
C ARG A 407 6.27 -43.14 29.63
N ASN A 408 7.36 -42.56 30.10
CA ASN A 408 8.29 -43.22 31.04
C ASN A 408 7.63 -43.46 32.42
N ASP A 409 6.77 -42.57 32.87
CA ASP A 409 6.02 -42.69 34.11
C ASP A 409 5.06 -43.89 34.10
N SER A 410 4.38 -44.14 33.00
CA SER A 410 3.42 -45.27 32.89
C SER A 410 4.13 -46.64 32.82
N LEU A 411 5.41 -46.69 32.41
CA LEU A 411 6.21 -47.91 32.50
C LEU A 411 6.53 -48.30 33.94
N ARG A 412 6.80 -47.31 34.75
CA ARG A 412 7.08 -47.45 36.17
C ARG A 412 5.87 -48.01 36.93
N LEU A 413 4.66 -47.59 36.61
CA LEU A 413 3.43 -48.15 37.15
C LEU A 413 3.26 -49.64 36.82
N ALA A 414 3.61 -50.03 35.59
CA ALA A 414 3.57 -51.42 35.16
C ALA A 414 4.63 -52.30 35.84
N GLN A 415 5.78 -51.76 36.22
CA GLN A 415 6.84 -52.46 36.94
C GLN A 415 6.61 -52.54 38.46
N ALA A 416 5.99 -51.55 39.07
CA ALA A 416 5.73 -51.50 40.50
C ALA A 416 4.69 -52.57 40.96
N ASP A 417 3.84 -53.02 40.08
CA ASP A 417 2.85 -54.08 40.35
C ASP A 417 3.46 -55.51 40.34
N GLY A 418 4.70 -55.70 39.95
CA GLY A 418 5.38 -56.99 39.92
C GLY A 418 5.83 -57.57 41.27
N GLY A 419 5.52 -56.89 42.42
CA GLY A 419 6.05 -57.24 43.75
C GLY A 419 5.11 -57.98 44.70
N ASN A 420 3.81 -58.04 44.50
CA ASN A 420 2.87 -58.89 45.28
C ASN A 420 1.55 -59.09 44.49
N GLY A 421 1.50 -60.18 43.79
CA GLY A 421 0.26 -60.94 43.52
C GLY A 421 -0.95 -60.24 42.94
N SER A 422 -0.82 -59.41 41.92
CA SER A 422 -1.94 -59.09 41.04
C SER A 422 -1.51 -59.21 39.58
N GLY A 423 -1.77 -60.36 39.02
CA GLY A 423 -1.62 -60.92 37.71
C GLY A 423 -1.47 -60.10 36.43
N ILE A 424 -0.70 -59.04 36.41
CA ILE A 424 -0.45 -58.23 35.19
C ILE A 424 0.96 -58.47 34.63
N ALA A 425 1.86 -59.05 35.37
CA ALA A 425 3.21 -59.49 34.92
C ALA A 425 3.45 -60.93 35.34
N THR A 426 2.70 -61.88 34.84
CA THR A 426 2.98 -63.32 34.99
C THR A 426 3.62 -63.82 33.70
N GLY A 427 4.82 -63.41 33.46
CA GLY A 427 5.71 -64.06 32.50
C GLY A 427 7.11 -63.98 33.05
N GLU A 428 7.71 -65.08 33.30
CA GLU A 428 9.19 -65.23 33.45
C GLU A 428 9.87 -64.82 32.15
N GLY A 429 10.01 -63.52 31.97
CA GLY A 429 10.67 -62.83 30.86
C GLY A 429 10.48 -61.33 31.05
N THR A 430 11.54 -60.64 31.31
CA THR A 430 11.60 -59.16 31.26
C THR A 430 11.05 -58.72 29.89
N LEU A 431 9.87 -58.08 29.84
CA LEU A 431 9.40 -57.47 28.60
C LEU A 431 10.36 -56.33 28.23
N ASP A 432 11.31 -56.63 27.35
CA ASP A 432 12.47 -55.80 27.12
C ASP A 432 12.20 -54.64 26.16
N SER A 433 11.14 -54.73 25.34
CA SER A 433 10.86 -53.78 24.30
C SER A 433 9.39 -53.35 24.24
N ALA A 434 9.11 -52.14 23.81
CA ALA A 434 7.79 -51.63 23.56
C ALA A 434 7.72 -50.77 22.30
N VAL A 435 6.62 -50.88 21.57
CA VAL A 435 6.27 -49.93 20.49
C VAL A 435 4.99 -49.22 20.90
N TRP A 436 4.89 -47.95 20.56
CA TRP A 436 3.78 -47.10 20.93
C TRP A 436 3.50 -46.04 19.90
N ALA A 437 2.21 -45.60 19.86
CA ALA A 437 1.76 -44.49 19.04
C ALA A 437 0.85 -43.58 19.87
N GLN A 438 0.92 -42.29 19.62
CA GLN A 438 0.15 -41.32 20.38
C GLN A 438 -0.26 -40.15 19.48
N PRO A 439 -1.49 -40.11 18.92
CA PRO A 439 -2.06 -38.90 18.37
C PRO A 439 -2.32 -37.86 19.46
N PHE A 440 -2.17 -36.60 19.09
CA PHE A 440 -2.47 -35.46 19.94
C PHE A 440 -3.02 -34.29 19.13
N GLY A 441 -3.71 -33.37 19.79
CA GLY A 441 -4.19 -32.14 19.17
C GLY A 441 -4.54 -31.11 20.23
N GLY A 442 -4.45 -29.85 19.85
CA GLY A 442 -4.66 -28.78 20.79
C GLY A 442 -4.96 -27.44 20.13
N HIS A 443 -5.20 -26.49 21.02
CA HIS A 443 -5.41 -25.10 20.70
C HIS A 443 -4.63 -24.23 21.66
N ALA A 444 -3.86 -23.26 21.13
CA ALA A 444 -3.22 -22.22 21.93
C ALA A 444 -3.67 -20.85 21.47
N SER A 445 -3.80 -19.91 22.39
CA SER A 445 -4.14 -18.54 22.06
C SER A 445 -3.43 -17.56 22.99
N GLN A 446 -3.00 -16.47 22.41
CA GLN A 446 -2.41 -15.33 23.12
C GLN A 446 -3.09 -14.05 22.69
N ASN A 447 -3.50 -13.25 23.67
CA ASN A 447 -3.99 -11.89 23.42
C ASN A 447 -2.83 -10.95 23.12
N MET A 448 -3.12 -9.76 22.64
CA MET A 448 -2.11 -8.69 22.45
C MET A 448 -1.22 -8.56 23.69
N ARG A 449 0.12 -8.58 23.49
CA ARG A 449 1.09 -8.54 24.58
C ARG A 449 2.31 -7.70 24.20
N GLY A 450 2.66 -6.73 25.06
CA GLY A 450 3.79 -5.84 24.79
C GLY A 450 3.62 -5.03 23.50
N GLN A 451 2.38 -4.64 23.18
CA GLN A 451 1.99 -3.93 21.95
C GLN A 451 2.25 -4.75 20.66
N VAL A 452 2.30 -6.06 20.76
CA VAL A 452 2.33 -6.99 19.62
C VAL A 452 1.01 -7.74 19.56
N ASP A 453 0.47 -7.84 18.36
CA ASP A 453 -0.81 -8.49 18.09
C ASP A 453 -0.82 -9.94 18.59
N GLY A 454 -1.99 -10.38 19.04
CA GLY A 454 -2.22 -11.72 19.50
C GLY A 454 -2.31 -12.75 18.36
N TYR A 455 -2.41 -14.02 18.73
CA TYR A 455 -2.62 -15.10 17.78
C TYR A 455 -3.53 -16.19 18.34
N GLY A 456 -4.07 -17.00 17.44
CA GLY A 456 -4.66 -18.33 17.71
C GLY A 456 -3.89 -19.39 16.95
N ALA A 457 -3.67 -20.55 17.56
CA ALA A 457 -2.98 -21.67 16.94
C ALA A 457 -3.77 -22.95 17.16
N ASN A 458 -4.17 -23.64 16.09
CA ASN A 458 -4.75 -24.97 16.14
C ASN A 458 -3.72 -25.96 15.63
N TYR A 459 -3.49 -27.04 16.36
CA TYR A 459 -2.51 -28.01 15.97
C TYR A 459 -2.96 -29.44 16.23
N GLY A 460 -2.36 -30.37 15.50
CA GLY A 460 -2.53 -31.79 15.68
C GLY A 460 -1.32 -32.56 15.15
N GLY A 461 -1.11 -33.75 15.67
CA GLY A 461 0.03 -34.53 15.31
C GLY A 461 -0.04 -35.99 15.74
N LEU A 462 1.06 -36.69 15.46
CA LEU A 462 1.25 -38.09 15.78
C LEU A 462 2.69 -38.34 16.25
N LEU A 463 2.81 -39.10 17.33
CA LEU A 463 4.06 -39.67 17.82
C LEU A 463 4.09 -41.17 17.54
N ILE A 464 5.20 -41.67 17.06
CA ILE A 464 5.49 -43.10 16.92
C ILE A 464 6.86 -43.37 17.50
N GLY A 465 6.96 -44.22 18.50
CA GLY A 465 8.20 -44.49 19.18
C GLY A 465 8.37 -45.93 19.62
N GLY A 466 9.62 -46.25 19.94
CA GLY A 466 9.98 -47.52 20.53
C GLY A 466 11.06 -47.32 21.57
N ASP A 467 11.06 -48.20 22.55
CA ASP A 467 12.06 -48.26 23.63
C ASP A 467 12.35 -49.65 24.09
N THR A 468 13.52 -49.82 24.70
CA THR A 468 13.96 -51.09 25.25
C THR A 468 14.64 -50.91 26.61
N ALA A 469 14.60 -51.92 27.47
CA ALA A 469 15.41 -51.96 28.67
C ALA A 469 16.88 -52.17 28.30
N VAL A 470 17.73 -51.23 28.74
CA VAL A 470 19.19 -51.30 28.56
C VAL A 470 19.84 -51.96 29.76
N SER A 471 19.23 -51.85 30.92
CA SER A 471 19.56 -52.54 32.18
C SER A 471 18.35 -52.57 33.09
N GLU A 472 18.46 -53.19 34.26
CA GLU A 472 17.37 -53.23 35.28
C GLU A 472 16.86 -51.85 35.69
N ARG A 473 17.70 -50.80 35.55
CA ARG A 473 17.39 -49.43 35.96
C ARG A 473 17.30 -48.43 34.81
N TRP A 474 17.79 -48.77 33.63
CA TRP A 474 17.81 -47.86 32.49
C TRP A 474 16.97 -48.40 31.34
N ARG A 475 16.18 -47.52 30.80
CA ARG A 475 15.42 -47.71 29.57
C ARG A 475 15.75 -46.57 28.59
N ALA A 476 15.96 -46.90 27.31
CA ALA A 476 16.23 -45.91 26.27
C ALA A 476 15.34 -46.16 25.05
N GLY A 477 15.06 -45.11 24.34
CA GLY A 477 14.20 -45.16 23.17
C GLY A 477 14.33 -43.93 22.27
N ALA A 478 13.57 -44.00 21.16
CA ALA A 478 13.49 -42.91 20.24
C ALA A 478 12.03 -42.74 19.78
N VAL A 479 11.66 -41.52 19.43
CA VAL A 479 10.35 -41.17 18.92
C VAL A 479 10.47 -40.26 17.69
N PHE A 480 9.75 -40.61 16.66
CA PHE A 480 9.45 -39.74 15.55
C PHE A 480 8.16 -38.98 15.85
N SER A 481 8.16 -37.67 15.59
CA SER A 481 6.99 -36.79 15.75
C SER A 481 6.67 -36.07 14.45
N TYR A 482 5.39 -35.97 14.14
CA TYR A 482 4.85 -35.10 13.12
C TYR A 482 3.79 -34.20 13.75
N SER A 483 3.80 -32.92 13.43
CA SER A 483 2.69 -32.02 13.76
C SER A 483 2.42 -31.00 12.65
N ASN A 484 1.16 -30.64 12.49
CA ASN A 484 0.69 -29.54 11.66
C ASN A 484 0.05 -28.49 12.56
N THR A 485 0.44 -27.25 12.39
CA THR A 485 -0.09 -26.10 13.14
C THR A 485 -0.58 -25.04 12.18
N LEU A 486 -1.81 -24.55 12.39
CA LEU A 486 -2.33 -23.37 11.72
C LEU A 486 -2.38 -22.21 12.72
N VAL A 487 -1.55 -21.23 12.51
CA VAL A 487 -1.49 -19.98 13.28
C VAL A 487 -2.30 -18.92 12.55
N THR A 488 -3.19 -18.22 13.24
CA THR A 488 -3.99 -17.12 12.71
C THR A 488 -3.73 -15.85 13.51
N GLY A 489 -3.50 -14.74 12.83
CA GLY A 489 -3.34 -13.44 13.46
C GLY A 489 -4.64 -12.93 14.07
N ARG A 490 -4.51 -12.11 15.10
CA ARG A 490 -5.59 -11.39 15.78
C ARG A 490 -5.32 -9.89 15.77
N ASP A 491 -6.25 -9.12 16.28
CA ASP A 491 -6.13 -7.67 16.41
C ASP A 491 -5.87 -7.01 15.02
N ASN A 492 -4.80 -6.24 14.88
CA ASN A 492 -4.46 -5.53 13.63
C ASN A 492 -3.97 -6.47 12.51
N SER A 493 -3.42 -7.64 12.86
CA SER A 493 -2.97 -8.69 11.92
C SER A 493 -4.06 -9.73 11.60
N SER A 494 -5.32 -9.43 11.90
CA SER A 494 -6.46 -10.28 11.56
C SER A 494 -6.54 -10.52 10.04
N GLY A 495 -6.65 -11.79 9.64
CA GLY A 495 -6.60 -12.21 8.24
C GLY A 495 -5.26 -12.83 7.83
N ASP A 496 -4.22 -12.65 8.63
CA ASP A 496 -2.94 -13.32 8.44
C ASP A 496 -2.99 -14.77 8.92
N SER A 497 -2.23 -15.64 8.26
CA SER A 497 -2.11 -17.04 8.67
C SER A 497 -0.74 -17.62 8.35
N THR A 498 -0.30 -18.56 9.19
CA THR A 498 0.92 -19.32 8.96
C THR A 498 0.64 -20.79 9.23
N ARG A 499 0.92 -21.65 8.25
CA ARG A 499 0.89 -23.10 8.42
C ARG A 499 2.30 -23.60 8.68
N VAL A 500 2.47 -24.43 9.71
CA VAL A 500 3.75 -25.01 10.11
C VAL A 500 3.63 -26.52 10.09
N ASN A 501 4.46 -27.19 9.29
CA ASN A 501 4.64 -28.64 9.33
C ASN A 501 5.96 -28.94 10.02
N ALA A 502 5.91 -29.65 11.15
CA ALA A 502 7.08 -29.99 11.95
C ALA A 502 7.34 -31.50 11.95
N TYR A 503 8.57 -31.90 11.76
CA TYR A 503 9.05 -33.29 11.75
C TYR A 503 10.21 -33.40 12.74
N GLY A 504 10.03 -34.20 13.79
CA GLY A 504 11.01 -34.31 14.88
C GLY A 504 11.51 -35.74 15.06
N LEU A 505 12.77 -35.83 15.49
CA LEU A 505 13.36 -37.06 16.04
C LEU A 505 13.92 -36.75 17.43
N THR A 506 13.41 -37.44 18.44
CA THR A 506 13.82 -37.27 19.85
C THR A 506 14.26 -38.58 20.43
N GLY A 507 15.49 -38.62 20.92
CA GLY A 507 15.98 -39.70 21.76
C GLY A 507 15.60 -39.47 23.23
N TYR A 508 15.32 -40.51 23.96
CA TYR A 508 15.05 -40.42 25.39
C TYR A 508 15.64 -41.57 26.20
N ALA A 509 15.95 -41.28 27.45
CA ALA A 509 16.40 -42.25 28.43
C ALA A 509 15.69 -42.02 29.76
N SER A 510 15.33 -43.08 30.45
CA SER A 510 14.70 -43.06 31.76
C SER A 510 15.53 -43.93 32.74
N TYR A 511 15.82 -43.33 33.88
CA TYR A 511 16.45 -44.03 35.02
C TYR A 511 15.44 -44.24 36.13
N ILE A 512 15.37 -45.44 36.67
CA ILE A 512 14.48 -45.81 37.77
C ILE A 512 15.34 -46.21 38.97
N GLY A 513 15.43 -45.30 39.94
CA GLY A 513 16.04 -45.57 41.26
C GLY A 513 15.08 -46.33 42.18
N GLN A 514 15.51 -46.54 43.43
CA GLN A 514 14.66 -47.20 44.44
C GLN A 514 13.43 -46.37 44.83
N THR A 515 13.62 -45.03 44.96
CA THR A 515 12.58 -44.11 45.42
C THR A 515 12.40 -42.88 44.51
N TRP A 516 13.16 -42.73 43.48
CA TRP A 516 13.13 -41.59 42.55
C TRP A 516 13.36 -42.03 41.12
N TYR A 517 13.04 -41.15 40.16
CA TYR A 517 13.31 -41.38 38.76
C TYR A 517 13.84 -40.11 38.07
N ALA A 518 14.52 -40.32 36.94
CA ALA A 518 14.91 -39.23 36.05
C ALA A 518 14.64 -39.60 34.60
N ASN A 519 14.09 -38.67 33.84
CA ASN A 519 13.86 -38.74 32.42
C ASN A 519 14.73 -37.71 31.69
N LEU A 520 15.46 -38.12 30.68
CA LEU A 520 16.29 -37.28 29.84
C LEU A 520 15.81 -37.39 28.41
N LEU A 521 15.65 -36.28 27.74
CA LEU A 521 15.23 -36.20 26.34
C LEU A 521 16.10 -35.18 25.59
N ALA A 522 16.46 -35.52 24.35
CA ALA A 522 17.11 -34.58 23.43
C ALA A 522 16.64 -34.87 22.00
N GLY A 523 16.39 -33.84 21.23
CA GLY A 523 15.83 -33.98 19.89
C GLY A 523 16.09 -32.81 18.96
N VAL A 524 15.85 -33.09 17.68
CA VAL A 524 15.89 -32.09 16.59
C VAL A 524 14.56 -32.09 15.85
N VAL A 525 14.10 -30.92 15.45
CA VAL A 525 12.84 -30.73 14.74
C VAL A 525 13.09 -29.83 13.53
N GLY A 526 12.79 -30.34 12.33
CA GLY A 526 12.73 -29.56 11.11
C GLY A 526 11.33 -29.01 10.92
N GLN A 527 11.22 -27.75 10.58
CA GLN A 527 9.94 -27.05 10.40
C GLN A 527 9.87 -26.43 9.01
N LYS A 528 8.68 -26.52 8.38
CA LYS A 528 8.37 -25.87 7.11
C LYS A 528 7.20 -24.93 7.33
N TYR A 529 7.39 -23.69 6.93
CA TYR A 529 6.43 -22.61 7.11
C TYR A 529 5.86 -22.15 5.76
N ASP A 530 4.55 -22.05 5.67
CA ASP A 530 3.81 -21.38 4.61
C ASP A 530 3.04 -20.23 5.25
N THR A 531 3.42 -18.99 4.97
CA THR A 531 2.80 -17.78 5.55
C THR A 531 2.03 -17.01 4.50
N ARG A 532 0.91 -16.43 4.92
CA ARG A 532 0.07 -15.56 4.12
C ARG A 532 -0.28 -14.32 4.94
N ARG A 533 0.10 -13.15 4.43
CA ARG A 533 -0.13 -11.86 5.04
C ARG A 533 -1.14 -11.08 4.21
N SER A 534 -2.24 -10.66 4.85
CA SER A 534 -3.34 -9.90 4.25
C SER A 534 -3.19 -8.43 4.58
N ILE A 535 -3.07 -7.60 3.56
CA ILE A 535 -2.88 -6.15 3.71
C ILE A 535 -4.14 -5.48 3.18
N SER A 536 -4.83 -4.69 4.02
CA SER A 536 -6.04 -3.95 3.62
C SER A 536 -6.22 -2.72 4.50
N PHE A 537 -5.97 -1.55 3.92
CA PHE A 537 -6.22 -0.24 4.53
C PHE A 537 -6.58 0.77 3.44
N THR A 538 -7.00 1.98 3.83
CA THR A 538 -7.49 2.99 2.88
C THR A 538 -6.47 3.27 1.77
N GLY A 539 -6.88 3.07 0.54
CA GLY A 539 -6.07 3.30 -0.66
C GLY A 539 -5.14 2.15 -1.05
N PHE A 540 -5.09 1.04 -0.28
CA PHE A 540 -4.23 -0.09 -0.61
C PHE A 540 -4.80 -1.44 -0.18
N SER A 541 -4.61 -2.45 -1.03
CA SER A 541 -4.88 -3.86 -0.69
C SER A 541 -3.93 -4.80 -1.41
N GLY A 542 -3.58 -5.90 -0.74
CA GLY A 542 -2.70 -6.93 -1.30
C GLY A 542 -2.66 -8.18 -0.42
N VAL A 543 -2.16 -9.26 -0.98
CA VAL A 543 -1.87 -10.50 -0.25
C VAL A 543 -0.46 -10.94 -0.59
N ALA A 544 0.39 -11.09 0.42
CA ALA A 544 1.76 -11.55 0.28
C ALA A 544 1.88 -12.97 0.84
N ASP A 545 2.48 -13.87 0.06
CA ASP A 545 2.71 -15.26 0.43
C ASP A 545 4.22 -15.50 0.58
N GLY A 546 4.62 -16.22 1.65
CA GLY A 546 6.00 -16.54 1.94
C GLY A 546 6.20 -18.00 2.34
N LYS A 547 7.39 -18.56 2.06
CA LYS A 547 7.79 -19.92 2.44
C LYS A 547 9.19 -19.92 2.99
N PHE A 548 9.37 -20.57 4.13
CA PHE A 548 10.69 -20.71 4.73
C PHE A 548 10.79 -21.97 5.57
N ASN A 549 12.01 -22.29 6.02
CA ASN A 549 12.29 -23.42 6.87
C ASN A 549 12.83 -22.96 8.22
N GLY A 550 12.70 -23.82 9.22
CA GLY A 550 13.30 -23.63 10.53
C GLY A 550 13.88 -24.95 11.08
N GLN A 551 14.78 -24.82 12.04
CA GLN A 551 15.37 -25.93 12.77
C GLN A 551 15.31 -25.64 14.27
N GLN A 552 14.86 -26.61 15.05
CA GLN A 552 14.75 -26.47 16.50
C GLN A 552 15.49 -27.62 17.19
N TYR A 553 16.31 -27.26 18.16
CA TYR A 553 16.96 -28.18 19.06
C TYR A 553 16.27 -28.11 20.41
N VAL A 554 15.99 -29.28 20.99
CA VAL A 554 15.27 -29.38 22.27
C VAL A 554 15.98 -30.36 23.19
N ALA A 555 15.96 -30.04 24.48
CA ALA A 555 16.42 -30.93 25.54
C ALA A 555 15.56 -30.77 26.78
N ARG A 556 15.25 -31.85 27.47
CA ARG A 556 14.48 -31.84 28.73
C ARG A 556 15.07 -32.84 29.71
N ALA A 557 15.24 -32.40 30.94
CA ALA A 557 15.51 -33.26 32.08
C ALA A 557 14.33 -33.12 33.07
N GLU A 558 13.83 -34.24 33.58
CA GLU A 558 12.74 -34.29 34.56
C GLU A 558 13.09 -35.31 35.64
N GLY A 559 12.79 -35.02 36.88
CA GLY A 559 12.93 -35.92 38.01
C GLY A 559 11.67 -35.92 38.89
N GLY A 560 11.35 -37.05 39.48
CA GLY A 560 10.25 -37.19 40.40
C GLY A 560 10.53 -38.16 41.54
N TYR A 561 9.82 -37.97 42.63
CA TYR A 561 9.96 -38.79 43.85
C TYR A 561 8.58 -39.32 44.28
N PRO A 562 8.18 -40.52 43.83
CA PRO A 562 6.88 -41.12 44.19
C PRO A 562 6.83 -41.51 45.67
N LEU A 563 5.80 -41.01 46.33
CA LEU A 563 5.46 -41.26 47.73
C LEU A 563 4.15 -42.07 47.81
N ALA A 564 4.14 -43.24 48.37
CA ALA A 564 2.92 -44.01 48.65
C ALA A 564 2.21 -43.45 49.90
N VAL A 565 0.99 -43.00 49.72
CA VAL A 565 0.09 -42.52 50.80
C VAL A 565 -1.19 -43.36 50.78
N GLY A 566 -1.16 -44.50 51.49
CA GLY A 566 -2.21 -45.49 51.37
C GLY A 566 -2.27 -46.13 49.97
N SER A 567 -3.42 -46.08 49.31
CA SER A 567 -3.63 -46.56 47.94
C SER A 567 -3.34 -45.50 46.88
N THR A 568 -2.94 -44.32 47.30
CA THR A 568 -2.65 -43.15 46.41
C THR A 568 -1.16 -42.94 46.31
N THR A 569 -0.66 -42.67 45.14
CA THR A 569 0.74 -42.21 44.92
C THR A 569 0.75 -40.73 44.68
N VAL A 570 1.55 -40.01 45.48
CA VAL A 570 1.81 -38.57 45.35
C VAL A 570 3.26 -38.39 44.92
N THR A 571 3.50 -37.78 43.76
CA THR A 571 4.82 -37.62 43.19
C THR A 571 5.13 -36.12 43.03
N PRO A 572 5.95 -35.49 43.93
CA PRO A 572 6.58 -34.23 43.63
C PRO A 572 7.55 -34.43 42.46
N LEU A 573 7.55 -33.45 41.54
CA LEU A 573 8.32 -33.51 40.32
C LEU A 573 8.87 -32.14 39.91
N ALA A 574 10.02 -32.16 39.27
CA ALA A 574 10.66 -30.95 38.71
C ALA A 574 11.24 -31.26 37.35
N SER A 575 11.24 -30.25 36.48
CA SER A 575 11.90 -30.37 35.17
C SER A 575 12.58 -29.10 34.73
N LEU A 576 13.53 -29.25 33.80
CA LEU A 576 14.16 -28.18 33.05
C LEU A 576 14.10 -28.51 31.57
N THR A 577 13.60 -27.59 30.76
CA THR A 577 13.50 -27.72 29.32
C THR A 577 14.25 -26.59 28.65
N TYR A 578 15.13 -26.94 27.69
CA TYR A 578 15.83 -26.02 26.81
C TYR A 578 15.32 -26.18 25.39
N SER A 579 15.13 -25.06 24.69
CA SER A 579 14.77 -25.05 23.29
C SER A 579 15.47 -23.89 22.58
N ARG A 580 16.01 -24.16 21.39
CA ARG A 580 16.58 -23.15 20.50
C ARG A 580 16.05 -23.35 19.09
N LEU A 581 15.29 -22.38 18.60
CA LEU A 581 14.75 -22.34 17.26
C LEU A 581 15.55 -21.35 16.41
N HIS A 582 15.86 -21.74 15.18
CA HIS A 582 16.34 -20.89 14.11
C HIS A 582 15.34 -20.94 12.94
N GLN A 583 14.89 -19.79 12.48
CA GLN A 583 14.07 -19.63 11.28
C GLN A 583 14.89 -18.93 10.21
N ASN A 584 14.92 -19.48 8.99
CA ASN A 584 15.63 -18.88 7.87
C ASN A 584 14.93 -17.61 7.38
N GLY A 585 15.71 -16.70 6.84
CA GLY A 585 15.18 -15.56 6.08
C GLY A 585 14.50 -16.03 4.79
N TYR A 586 13.58 -15.20 4.28
CA TYR A 586 12.82 -15.48 3.06
C TYR A 586 12.35 -14.19 2.39
N THR A 587 11.92 -14.32 1.14
CA THR A 587 11.27 -13.22 0.42
C THR A 587 9.84 -13.64 0.08
N GLU A 588 8.89 -12.78 0.40
CA GLU A 588 7.49 -12.93 0.02
C GLU A 588 7.28 -12.66 -1.48
N SER A 589 6.18 -13.17 -2.00
CA SER A 589 5.70 -12.91 -3.36
C SER A 589 4.30 -12.33 -3.33
N GLY A 590 3.89 -11.62 -4.38
CA GLY A 590 2.60 -10.94 -4.45
C GLY A 590 2.59 -9.59 -3.72
N GLY A 591 1.52 -9.28 -2.99
CA GLY A 591 1.41 -8.11 -2.12
C GLY A 591 1.28 -6.76 -2.82
N ASN A 592 1.19 -6.68 -4.15
CA ASN A 592 1.07 -5.42 -4.92
C ASN A 592 2.16 -4.38 -4.57
N GLY A 593 3.39 -4.84 -4.32
CA GLY A 593 4.51 -4.03 -3.88
C GLY A 593 4.78 -4.07 -2.36
N ALA A 594 3.86 -4.61 -1.55
CA ALA A 594 4.03 -4.75 -0.11
C ALA A 594 4.72 -6.06 0.33
N ALA A 595 5.17 -6.90 -0.61
CA ALA A 595 5.97 -8.09 -0.30
C ALA A 595 7.25 -7.69 0.41
N LEU A 596 7.67 -8.48 1.40
CA LEU A 596 8.85 -8.24 2.24
C LEU A 596 9.96 -9.24 1.93
N ALA A 597 11.21 -8.78 2.00
CA ALA A 597 12.36 -9.60 2.27
C ALA A 597 12.57 -9.60 3.79
N VAL A 598 12.48 -10.78 4.43
CA VAL A 598 12.48 -10.96 5.88
C VAL A 598 13.76 -11.70 6.28
N ASP A 599 14.47 -11.17 7.26
CA ASP A 599 15.69 -11.75 7.77
C ASP A 599 15.43 -12.99 8.64
N ALA A 600 16.49 -13.76 8.90
CA ALA A 600 16.45 -14.88 9.82
C ALA A 600 16.10 -14.44 11.25
N ALA A 601 15.36 -15.29 11.97
CA ALA A 601 15.02 -15.06 13.37
C ALA A 601 15.47 -16.21 14.26
N HIS A 602 15.72 -15.90 15.53
CA HIS A 602 16.13 -16.87 16.55
C HIS A 602 15.25 -16.73 17.79
N ALA A 603 14.86 -17.86 18.36
CA ALA A 603 14.19 -17.92 19.66
C ALA A 603 14.89 -18.94 20.57
N THR A 604 15.12 -18.56 21.81
CA THR A 604 15.64 -19.45 22.84
C THR A 604 14.66 -19.47 24.02
N SER A 605 14.41 -20.63 24.58
CA SER A 605 13.57 -20.80 25.78
C SER A 605 14.29 -21.69 26.77
N VAL A 606 14.31 -21.28 28.03
CA VAL A 606 14.79 -22.08 29.16
C VAL A 606 13.68 -22.08 30.20
N ARG A 607 12.99 -23.20 30.31
CA ARG A 607 11.78 -23.31 31.15
C ARG A 607 11.92 -24.36 32.23
N SER A 608 11.76 -23.98 33.49
CA SER A 608 11.61 -24.93 34.60
C SER A 608 10.15 -25.25 34.85
N SER A 609 9.88 -26.40 35.45
CA SER A 609 8.60 -26.70 36.08
C SER A 609 8.79 -27.32 37.46
N LEU A 610 7.89 -26.96 38.39
CA LEU A 610 7.77 -27.56 39.71
C LEU A 610 6.30 -27.95 39.91
N GLY A 611 6.06 -29.16 40.43
CA GLY A 611 4.69 -29.59 40.62
C GLY A 611 4.51 -30.88 41.37
N VAL A 612 3.29 -31.36 41.36
CA VAL A 612 2.88 -32.62 42.00
C VAL A 612 1.92 -33.39 41.07
N LYS A 613 2.13 -34.68 40.96
CA LYS A 613 1.23 -35.64 40.32
C LYS A 613 0.62 -36.54 41.41
N ILE A 614 -0.67 -36.77 41.30
CA ILE A 614 -1.46 -37.63 42.18
C ILE A 614 -2.11 -38.70 41.31
N GLU A 615 -1.95 -39.94 41.64
CA GLU A 615 -2.50 -41.08 40.91
C GLU A 615 -2.98 -42.17 41.86
N GLN A 616 -4.04 -42.89 41.47
CA GLN A 616 -4.57 -44.02 42.25
C GLN A 616 -5.07 -45.11 41.32
N GLY A 617 -4.70 -46.34 41.59
CA GLY A 617 -5.14 -47.52 40.82
C GLY A 617 -6.44 -48.10 41.36
N PHE A 618 -7.36 -48.48 40.47
CA PHE A 618 -8.61 -49.17 40.77
C PHE A 618 -8.69 -50.43 39.92
N GLU A 619 -8.86 -51.58 40.56
CA GLU A 619 -9.10 -52.82 39.85
C GLU A 619 -10.55 -52.89 39.33
N THR A 620 -10.69 -53.22 38.05
CA THR A 620 -11.99 -53.34 37.37
C THR A 620 -12.07 -54.69 36.63
N GLY A 621 -13.30 -55.12 36.23
CA GLY A 621 -13.49 -56.39 35.52
C GLY A 621 -12.81 -56.45 34.13
N PHE A 622 -12.34 -55.35 33.59
CA PHE A 622 -11.65 -55.24 32.26
C PHE A 622 -10.21 -54.79 32.34
N GLY A 623 -9.64 -54.62 33.55
CA GLY A 623 -8.25 -54.22 33.79
C GLY A 623 -8.13 -53.19 34.90
N LYS A 624 -6.89 -52.74 35.16
CA LYS A 624 -6.61 -51.73 36.18
C LYS A 624 -6.78 -50.34 35.58
N LEU A 625 -7.60 -49.51 36.18
CA LEU A 625 -7.84 -48.12 35.80
C LEU A 625 -7.05 -47.21 36.74
N VAL A 626 -6.25 -46.32 36.18
CA VAL A 626 -5.40 -45.36 36.92
C VAL A 626 -5.71 -43.94 36.50
N PRO A 627 -6.64 -43.25 37.18
CA PRO A 627 -6.79 -41.80 37.03
C PRO A 627 -5.59 -41.05 37.64
N GLU A 628 -5.26 -39.92 37.02
CA GLU A 628 -4.17 -39.04 37.47
C GLU A 628 -4.57 -37.58 37.36
N VAL A 629 -4.08 -36.79 38.30
CA VAL A 629 -4.13 -35.31 38.27
C VAL A 629 -2.72 -34.81 38.48
N GLN A 630 -2.32 -33.83 37.67
CA GLN A 630 -1.02 -33.19 37.80
C GLN A 630 -1.17 -31.68 37.78
N LEU A 631 -0.53 -31.02 38.75
CA LEU A 631 -0.45 -29.57 38.83
C LEU A 631 1.02 -29.14 38.81
N GLN A 632 1.35 -28.20 37.95
CA GLN A 632 2.71 -27.66 37.84
C GLN A 632 2.66 -26.14 37.70
N TRP A 633 3.69 -25.49 38.22
CA TRP A 633 4.07 -24.12 37.90
C TRP A 633 5.26 -24.16 36.95
N LEU A 634 5.13 -23.50 35.80
CA LEU A 634 6.18 -23.37 34.80
C LEU A 634 6.73 -21.94 34.85
N HIS A 635 8.07 -21.82 34.81
CA HIS A 635 8.77 -20.53 34.81
C HIS A 635 9.74 -20.43 33.62
N GLU A 636 9.57 -19.38 32.82
CA GLU A 636 10.45 -19.06 31.69
C GLU A 636 11.54 -18.09 32.15
N PHE A 637 12.80 -18.48 32.01
CA PHE A 637 13.97 -17.71 32.40
C PHE A 637 14.43 -16.73 31.31
N ASN A 638 14.17 -17.05 30.05
CA ASN A 638 14.53 -16.15 28.96
C ASN A 638 13.47 -15.08 28.78
N HIS A 639 13.89 -13.81 28.72
CA HIS A 639 13.04 -12.65 28.55
C HIS A 639 13.22 -11.96 27.21
N ASP A 640 14.13 -12.46 26.38
CA ASP A 640 14.44 -11.85 25.10
C ASP A 640 13.26 -11.99 24.15
N ARG A 641 12.90 -10.89 23.55
CA ARG A 641 11.88 -10.86 22.49
C ARG A 641 12.50 -11.30 21.17
N VAL A 642 11.79 -12.06 20.38
CA VAL A 642 12.22 -12.39 19.02
C VAL A 642 12.26 -11.10 18.19
N VAL A 643 13.35 -10.90 17.45
CA VAL A 643 13.54 -9.75 16.56
C VAL A 643 13.91 -10.24 15.18
N THR A 644 13.33 -9.65 14.15
CA THR A 644 13.70 -9.88 12.75
C THR A 644 13.78 -8.55 12.02
N GLY A 645 14.72 -8.44 11.07
CA GLY A 645 14.77 -7.36 10.10
C GLY A 645 13.83 -7.65 8.92
N ALA A 646 13.41 -6.60 8.24
CA ALA A 646 12.67 -6.70 7.00
C ALA A 646 12.92 -5.48 6.12
N SER A 647 12.71 -5.63 4.81
CA SER A 647 12.64 -4.54 3.84
C SER A 647 11.57 -4.85 2.80
N TYR A 648 11.07 -3.82 2.11
CA TYR A 648 10.15 -4.07 1.00
C TYR A 648 10.89 -4.70 -0.17
N ALA A 649 10.48 -5.88 -0.60
CA ALA A 649 11.16 -6.67 -1.66
C ALA A 649 11.16 -5.95 -3.02
N ALA A 650 10.22 -5.03 -3.25
CA ALA A 650 10.16 -4.21 -4.45
C ALA A 650 11.12 -3.00 -4.43
N ASP A 651 11.89 -2.79 -3.36
CA ASP A 651 12.90 -1.75 -3.27
C ASP A 651 14.28 -2.25 -3.74
N PRO A 652 14.74 -1.88 -4.95
CA PRO A 652 16.02 -2.34 -5.45
C PRO A 652 17.22 -1.67 -4.75
N THR A 653 17.00 -0.62 -3.97
CA THR A 653 18.04 0.15 -3.29
C THR A 653 18.32 -0.37 -1.87
N GLY A 654 17.41 -1.16 -1.31
CA GLY A 654 17.50 -1.68 0.05
C GLY A 654 17.43 -0.60 1.14
N GLN A 655 16.87 0.57 0.85
CA GLN A 655 16.76 1.66 1.83
C GLN A 655 15.54 1.55 2.75
N THR A 656 14.55 0.73 2.38
CA THR A 656 13.29 0.57 3.10
C THR A 656 13.38 -0.42 4.28
N VAL A 657 14.53 -0.48 4.96
CA VAL A 657 14.80 -1.43 6.05
C VAL A 657 14.08 -1.00 7.33
N PHE A 658 13.54 -1.98 8.05
CA PHE A 658 12.97 -1.80 9.39
C PHE A 658 13.09 -3.09 10.21
N SER A 659 12.81 -3.03 11.50
CA SER A 659 12.80 -4.21 12.38
C SER A 659 11.44 -4.45 13.00
N THR A 660 11.11 -5.72 13.20
CA THR A 660 9.89 -6.18 13.88
C THR A 660 10.25 -6.97 15.12
N VAL A 661 9.56 -6.67 16.20
CA VAL A 661 9.80 -7.28 17.51
C VAL A 661 8.59 -8.12 17.90
N GLY A 662 8.83 -9.34 18.36
CA GLY A 662 7.82 -10.26 18.87
C GLY A 662 7.25 -9.87 20.24
N ALA A 663 6.26 -10.59 20.69
CA ALA A 663 5.68 -10.41 22.01
C ALA A 663 6.70 -10.76 23.13
N THR A 664 6.50 -10.17 24.30
CA THR A 664 7.28 -10.56 25.48
C THR A 664 6.91 -12.00 25.87
N PRO A 665 7.88 -12.90 26.14
CA PRO A 665 7.59 -14.27 26.57
C PRO A 665 6.69 -14.34 27.81
N VAL A 666 5.85 -15.38 27.88
CA VAL A 666 5.01 -15.66 29.05
C VAL A 666 5.89 -16.26 30.16
N ARG A 667 6.13 -15.51 31.25
CA ARG A 667 7.05 -15.92 32.34
C ARG A 667 6.54 -17.08 33.13
N ASP A 668 5.32 -16.97 33.65
CA ASP A 668 4.76 -17.89 34.62
C ASP A 668 3.47 -18.47 34.08
N LEU A 669 3.36 -19.79 34.10
CA LEU A 669 2.17 -20.52 33.66
C LEU A 669 1.75 -21.51 34.74
N ALA A 670 0.45 -21.61 35.00
CA ALA A 670 -0.16 -22.73 35.67
C ALA A 670 -0.45 -23.83 34.64
N ASP A 671 -0.11 -25.08 34.97
CA ASP A 671 -0.33 -26.25 34.14
C ASP A 671 -1.11 -27.30 34.93
N LEU A 672 -2.32 -27.58 34.45
CA LEU A 672 -3.20 -28.64 34.98
C LEU A 672 -3.32 -29.74 33.94
N ALA A 673 -3.03 -30.99 34.34
CA ALA A 673 -3.29 -32.13 33.50
C ALA A 673 -4.17 -33.16 34.21
N LEU A 674 -5.09 -33.70 33.45
CA LEU A 674 -5.99 -34.79 33.85
C LEU A 674 -5.77 -35.99 32.94
N GLY A 675 -5.56 -37.15 33.49
CA GLY A 675 -5.31 -38.35 32.72
C GLY A 675 -6.04 -39.56 33.30
N VAL A 676 -6.23 -40.55 32.45
CA VAL A 676 -6.69 -41.90 32.86
C VAL A 676 -5.98 -42.94 32.01
N THR A 677 -5.38 -43.91 32.67
CA THR A 677 -4.71 -45.05 32.03
C THR A 677 -5.44 -46.33 32.35
N LEU A 678 -5.77 -47.09 31.32
CA LEU A 678 -6.30 -48.47 31.42
C LEU A 678 -5.14 -49.44 31.11
N LEU A 679 -4.81 -50.29 32.06
CA LEU A 679 -3.83 -51.37 31.92
C LEU A 679 -4.57 -52.70 31.78
N ARG A 680 -4.32 -53.47 30.71
CA ARG A 680 -4.94 -54.74 30.44
C ARG A 680 -3.96 -55.91 30.60
N ALA A 681 -4.48 -57.09 30.97
CA ALA A 681 -3.69 -58.29 31.19
C ALA A 681 -2.91 -58.81 29.96
N ASN A 682 -3.24 -58.37 28.73
CA ASN A 682 -2.57 -58.71 27.49
C ASN A 682 -1.42 -57.74 27.13
N ASN A 683 -0.85 -57.04 28.10
CA ASN A 683 0.22 -56.06 27.93
C ASN A 683 -0.15 -54.84 27.08
N LEU A 684 -1.43 -54.65 26.80
CA LEU A 684 -1.96 -53.48 26.13
C LEU A 684 -2.33 -52.40 27.16
N SER A 685 -1.87 -51.18 26.95
CA SER A 685 -2.35 -50.02 27.72
C SER A 685 -2.91 -48.93 26.82
N VAL A 686 -3.98 -48.29 27.30
CA VAL A 686 -4.63 -47.14 26.65
C VAL A 686 -4.65 -45.99 27.66
N MET A 687 -4.17 -44.80 27.24
CA MET A 687 -4.18 -43.60 28.07
C MET A 687 -4.88 -42.48 27.34
N LEU A 688 -5.80 -41.81 28.00
CA LEU A 688 -6.40 -40.56 27.59
C LEU A 688 -5.88 -39.44 28.53
N ARG A 689 -5.44 -38.32 27.96
CA ARG A 689 -4.96 -37.18 28.75
C ARG A 689 -5.41 -35.88 28.15
N TYR A 690 -5.80 -34.95 29.01
CA TYR A 690 -6.06 -33.54 28.72
C TYR A 690 -5.17 -32.67 29.56
N GLU A 691 -4.62 -31.62 28.95
CA GLU A 691 -3.72 -30.64 29.58
C GLU A 691 -4.20 -29.22 29.29
N LEU A 692 -4.15 -28.36 30.30
CA LEU A 692 -4.55 -26.97 30.26
C LEU A 692 -3.45 -26.09 30.87
N GLN A 693 -2.88 -25.19 30.06
CA GLN A 693 -1.91 -24.20 30.51
C GLN A 693 -2.56 -22.81 30.52
N LEU A 694 -2.39 -22.09 31.61
CA LEU A 694 -3.02 -20.80 31.85
C LEU A 694 -1.99 -19.76 32.32
N ALA A 695 -2.06 -18.57 31.71
CA ALA A 695 -1.44 -17.35 32.20
C ALA A 695 -2.30 -16.14 31.82
N PRO A 696 -2.08 -14.95 32.38
CA PRO A 696 -2.77 -13.75 31.94
C PRO A 696 -2.59 -13.51 30.44
N GLY A 697 -3.70 -13.54 29.69
CA GLY A 697 -3.72 -13.36 28.25
C GLY A 697 -3.18 -14.53 27.42
N PHE A 698 -2.94 -15.70 28.02
CA PHE A 698 -2.49 -16.92 27.34
C PHE A 698 -3.24 -18.16 27.82
N VAL A 699 -3.70 -18.98 26.88
CA VAL A 699 -4.34 -20.28 27.15
C VAL A 699 -3.82 -21.27 26.13
N SER A 700 -3.43 -22.48 26.59
CA SER A 700 -3.16 -23.63 25.72
C SER A 700 -3.86 -24.87 26.25
N GLN A 701 -4.47 -25.65 25.36
CA GLN A 701 -5.21 -26.87 25.66
C GLN A 701 -4.75 -27.99 24.74
N THR A 702 -4.47 -29.18 25.29
CA THR A 702 -4.01 -30.30 24.50
C THR A 702 -4.68 -31.58 24.94
N GLY A 703 -5.23 -32.33 24.00
CA GLY A 703 -5.75 -33.67 24.20
C GLY A 703 -4.86 -34.71 23.54
N SER A 704 -4.66 -35.87 24.15
CA SER A 704 -3.89 -36.95 23.55
C SER A 704 -4.47 -38.33 23.95
N LEU A 705 -4.30 -39.31 23.03
CA LEU A 705 -4.66 -40.72 23.23
C LEU A 705 -3.41 -41.56 22.94
N ARG A 706 -2.96 -42.37 23.88
CA ARG A 706 -1.82 -43.27 23.68
C ARG A 706 -2.25 -44.73 23.68
N LEU A 707 -1.79 -45.44 22.69
CA LEU A 707 -1.84 -46.88 22.60
C LEU A 707 -0.43 -47.46 22.77
N ARG A 708 -0.24 -48.47 23.61
CA ARG A 708 1.02 -49.10 23.85
C ARG A 708 0.86 -50.62 23.91
N GLN A 709 1.77 -51.31 23.26
CA GLN A 709 1.94 -52.75 23.37
C GLN A 709 3.33 -53.07 23.90
N LEU A 710 3.43 -53.92 24.91
CA LEU A 710 4.69 -54.49 25.42
C LEU A 710 4.89 -55.90 24.81
N PHE A 711 6.15 -56.21 24.46
CA PHE A 711 6.54 -57.48 23.86
C PHE A 711 7.61 -58.17 24.71
#